data_e3afeffe4b60514b9894a239ea04f579
#
_entry.id   e3afeffe4b60514b9894a239ea04f579
#
_cell.length_a   1.000
_cell.length_b   1.000
_cell.length_c   1.000
_cell.angle_alpha   90.00
_cell.angle_beta   90.00
_cell.angle_gamma   90.00
#
_symmetry.space_group_name_H-M   'P 1'
#
loop_
_entity.id
_entity.type
_entity.pdbx_description
1 polymer ?
#
loop_
_entity_poly.entity_id
_entity_poly.type
_entity_poly.pdbx_seq_one_letter_code
_entity_poly.pdbx_strand_id
1 'polypeptide(L)'
;MASPVASTMKIIYTYTDEAPALATHSLLPILSAYAGKAGVDVETRDISLAARVLAAFDLAPDALAELGELARTPEANIIKLPNVSASIPQLKAAIKELQAAGFAVPDYPESPQSDDEKAARAAYDRVKGSAVNPVLREGNSDRRAPASVKSFVRNHPHSMGAWSSDSRSHVATMDDGDFRHSENSVTLPEATTLRIEHEATDGTVTVLEDSLQVSAGEIVDAAVMRAATLQAFLAREIADARDSGVLFSVHLKATMMKVSDPIIFGHVVKQFFADVFEQFGDELASVGADPTQGLGGVLSDVEKLPAETRQAVEQAIARTYQTAPALAQVDSSRGITNLHVPSDVIIDASMPAAIRTSGQMWNADDEQQDTKFVIPDSSYAALYGETVEHCKQHGAFDPTTMGTTPNVGLMAQKAEEYGSHDKTFEISAPGTVRVVDAADTVLLSHGVETGDIWRACQTKDAPVRDWVQLAVARARATGVPAVFWLDESRAHDAEVLEKVREQLAELDTDGLTIEVMDVASATRYTLDRARRGEDTISVTGNVLRDYLTDLFPILELGTSAKMLSIVPLMNGGGLFETGAGGSAPKHVQQLVKENHLRWDSLGEFLALSVSFEFLAEKTGNARAALLGSTLDAATARALEEGRSPSRKVNELDNRGSHFYLALYWAQALAGQKEDSAAAELFAPLAERLAAAEQTIVEELAAVQGSPIDLGGYYYVDKDKTDAVMRPSATFNEALAQL
;
A
#
# COMPACT_ATOMS: atom_id res chain seq x y z
N MET A 1 -41.68 25.04 -11.20
CA MET A 1 -40.67 23.96 -10.98
C MET A 1 -39.48 24.66 -10.34
N ALA A 2 -39.24 24.42 -9.06
CA ALA A 2 -38.06 24.91 -8.40
C ALA A 2 -36.84 24.22 -9.02
N SER A 3 -35.85 24.99 -9.50
CA SER A 3 -34.54 24.43 -9.87
C SER A 3 -33.99 23.65 -8.69
N PRO A 4 -33.45 22.44 -8.91
CA PRO A 4 -32.75 21.76 -7.84
C PRO A 4 -31.62 22.69 -7.40
N VAL A 5 -31.54 22.97 -6.10
CA VAL A 5 -30.36 23.58 -5.49
C VAL A 5 -29.20 22.65 -5.85
N ALA A 6 -28.31 23.11 -6.71
CA ALA A 6 -27.10 22.38 -7.03
C ALA A 6 -26.39 22.14 -5.69
N SER A 7 -26.32 20.91 -5.25
CA SER A 7 -25.49 20.48 -4.13
C SER A 7 -24.08 20.98 -4.44
N THR A 8 -23.59 21.95 -3.68
CA THR A 8 -22.23 22.46 -3.87
C THR A 8 -21.27 21.36 -3.43
N MET A 9 -20.59 20.73 -4.40
CA MET A 9 -19.53 19.75 -4.11
C MET A 9 -18.51 20.42 -3.20
N LYS A 10 -18.11 19.70 -2.14
CA LYS A 10 -17.13 20.14 -1.14
C LYS A 10 -15.87 19.31 -1.23
N ILE A 11 -14.79 19.80 -0.71
CA ILE A 11 -13.61 18.96 -0.42
C ILE A 11 -13.77 18.42 1.00
N ILE A 12 -13.81 17.10 1.13
CA ILE A 12 -13.82 16.43 2.42
C ILE A 12 -12.40 16.00 2.74
N TYR A 13 -11.80 16.61 3.73
CA TYR A 13 -10.44 16.31 4.19
C TYR A 13 -10.51 15.39 5.40
N THR A 14 -9.96 14.17 5.31
CA THR A 14 -10.00 13.23 6.43
C THR A 14 -8.96 13.61 7.48
N TYR A 15 -9.37 13.60 8.75
CA TYR A 15 -8.45 13.63 9.89
C TYR A 15 -8.17 12.19 10.31
N THR A 16 -6.91 11.83 10.45
CA THR A 16 -6.48 10.44 10.70
C THR A 16 -5.60 10.35 11.95
N ASP A 17 -4.47 9.67 11.89
CA ASP A 17 -3.62 9.38 13.03
C ASP A 17 -2.20 9.90 12.80
N GLU A 18 -1.44 10.07 13.87
CA GLU A 18 0.02 10.24 13.87
C GLU A 18 0.50 11.49 13.08
N ALA A 19 1.63 11.38 12.37
CA ALA A 19 2.22 12.51 11.67
C ALA A 19 1.31 13.17 10.62
N PRO A 20 0.55 12.45 9.78
CA PRO A 20 -0.41 13.08 8.87
C PRO A 20 -1.49 13.91 9.58
N ALA A 21 -2.00 13.41 10.71
CA ALA A 21 -2.97 14.15 11.52
C ALA A 21 -2.36 15.43 12.11
N LEU A 22 -1.15 15.35 12.62
CA LEU A 22 -0.43 16.53 13.14
C LEU A 22 -0.18 17.56 12.04
N ALA A 23 0.27 17.14 10.85
CA ALA A 23 0.47 18.00 9.71
C ALA A 23 -0.83 18.72 9.28
N THR A 24 -1.99 18.10 9.46
CA THR A 24 -3.31 18.68 9.16
C THR A 24 -3.54 19.96 9.95
N HIS A 25 -3.10 20.06 11.20
CA HIS A 25 -3.24 21.26 12.01
C HIS A 25 -2.51 22.49 11.43
N SER A 26 -1.45 22.28 10.67
CA SER A 26 -0.72 23.34 9.96
C SER A 26 -1.28 23.58 8.55
N LEU A 27 -1.65 22.54 7.80
CA LEU A 27 -2.07 22.66 6.40
C LEU A 27 -3.51 23.12 6.23
N LEU A 28 -4.43 22.62 7.04
CA LEU A 28 -5.87 22.89 6.89
C LEU A 28 -6.24 24.38 6.96
N PRO A 29 -5.67 25.22 7.85
CA PRO A 29 -5.92 26.65 7.87
C PRO A 29 -5.52 27.35 6.56
N ILE A 30 -4.40 26.94 5.94
CA ILE A 30 -3.95 27.44 4.65
C ILE A 30 -4.97 27.06 3.57
N LEU A 31 -5.30 25.77 3.49
CA LEU A 31 -6.27 25.23 2.54
C LEU A 31 -7.61 25.95 2.65
N SER A 32 -8.15 26.08 3.85
CA SER A 32 -9.45 26.72 4.08
C SER A 32 -9.46 28.21 3.68
N ALA A 33 -8.37 28.94 3.95
CA ALA A 33 -8.23 30.31 3.57
C ALA A 33 -8.24 30.51 2.04
N TYR A 34 -7.49 29.69 1.32
CA TYR A 34 -7.39 29.76 -0.15
C TYR A 34 -8.67 29.26 -0.84
N ALA A 35 -9.18 28.10 -0.43
CA ALA A 35 -10.39 27.50 -0.99
C ALA A 35 -11.63 28.39 -0.81
N GLY A 36 -11.77 29.01 0.36
CA GLY A 36 -12.88 29.95 0.64
C GLY A 36 -12.96 31.14 -0.33
N LYS A 37 -11.80 31.59 -0.86
CA LYS A 37 -11.77 32.69 -1.87
C LYS A 37 -12.21 32.22 -3.27
N ALA A 38 -12.25 30.96 -3.52
CA ALA A 38 -12.81 30.34 -4.73
C ALA A 38 -14.27 29.89 -4.55
N GLY A 39 -14.86 30.11 -3.36
CA GLY A 39 -16.18 29.62 -3.02
C GLY A 39 -16.23 28.10 -2.89
N VAL A 40 -15.11 27.48 -2.49
CA VAL A 40 -15.01 26.04 -2.23
C VAL A 40 -15.01 25.79 -0.74
N ASP A 41 -15.99 25.03 -0.28
CA ASP A 41 -16.06 24.57 1.12
C ASP A 41 -15.11 23.41 1.36
N VAL A 42 -14.38 23.47 2.47
CA VAL A 42 -13.54 22.37 2.95
C VAL A 42 -14.07 21.94 4.31
N GLU A 43 -14.46 20.67 4.40
CA GLU A 43 -14.91 20.06 5.65
C GLU A 43 -13.98 18.94 6.07
N THR A 44 -13.89 18.70 7.37
CA THR A 44 -13.13 17.58 7.92
C THR A 44 -14.05 16.45 8.37
N ARG A 45 -13.57 15.23 8.25
CA ARG A 45 -14.16 14.02 8.87
C ARG A 45 -13.07 13.28 9.63
N ASP A 46 -13.31 13.08 10.91
CA ASP A 46 -12.37 12.39 11.79
C ASP A 46 -12.59 10.87 11.71
N ILE A 47 -11.64 10.19 11.09
CA ILE A 47 -11.57 8.73 10.97
C ILE A 47 -10.35 8.15 11.69
N SER A 48 -9.78 8.90 12.63
CA SER A 48 -8.70 8.44 13.50
C SER A 48 -9.10 7.18 14.29
N LEU A 49 -8.11 6.46 14.80
CA LEU A 49 -8.38 5.29 15.64
C LEU A 49 -9.26 5.64 16.85
N ALA A 50 -8.98 6.78 17.49
CA ALA A 50 -9.78 7.25 18.63
C ALA A 50 -11.24 7.53 18.21
N ALA A 51 -11.47 8.23 17.11
CA ALA A 51 -12.81 8.54 16.61
C ALA A 51 -13.58 7.25 16.26
N ARG A 52 -12.93 6.28 15.60
CA ARG A 52 -13.54 4.98 15.27
C ARG A 52 -13.89 4.16 16.51
N VAL A 53 -13.06 4.20 17.55
CA VAL A 53 -13.36 3.56 18.83
C VAL A 53 -14.58 4.23 19.48
N LEU A 54 -14.63 5.56 19.55
CA LEU A 54 -15.77 6.28 20.11
C LEU A 54 -17.06 5.98 19.34
N ALA A 55 -17.01 5.96 18.00
CA ALA A 55 -18.17 5.62 17.17
C ALA A 55 -18.64 4.18 17.39
N ALA A 56 -17.73 3.22 17.58
CA ALA A 56 -18.08 1.81 17.83
C ALA A 56 -18.87 1.58 19.12
N PHE A 57 -18.85 2.56 20.06
CA PHE A 57 -19.60 2.56 21.31
C PHE A 57 -20.65 3.68 21.39
N ASP A 58 -21.06 4.25 20.26
CA ASP A 58 -22.07 5.31 20.17
C ASP A 58 -21.73 6.59 21.00
N LEU A 59 -20.46 6.84 21.23
CA LEU A 59 -19.95 8.00 21.97
C LEU A 59 -19.58 9.19 21.06
N ALA A 60 -19.55 8.97 19.75
CA ALA A 60 -19.33 9.98 18.70
C ALA A 60 -20.05 9.56 17.41
N PRO A 61 -20.32 10.49 16.47
CA PRO A 61 -20.82 10.15 15.14
C PRO A 61 -19.85 9.23 14.39
N ASP A 62 -20.39 8.28 13.63
CA ASP A 62 -19.57 7.41 12.77
C ASP A 62 -19.23 8.11 11.45
N ALA A 63 -18.15 8.90 11.47
CA ALA A 63 -17.67 9.61 10.30
C ALA A 63 -17.19 8.67 9.18
N LEU A 64 -16.71 7.47 9.51
CA LEU A 64 -16.31 6.49 8.50
C LEU A 64 -17.52 5.92 7.75
N ALA A 65 -18.59 5.61 8.45
CA ALA A 65 -19.83 5.17 7.83
C ALA A 65 -20.44 6.28 6.94
N GLU A 66 -20.45 7.54 7.41
CA GLU A 66 -20.88 8.71 6.61
C GLU A 66 -20.06 8.83 5.33
N LEU A 67 -18.74 8.70 5.42
CA LEU A 67 -17.87 8.74 4.24
C LEU A 67 -18.09 7.56 3.29
N GLY A 68 -18.39 6.38 3.82
CA GLY A 68 -18.75 5.21 3.02
C GLY A 68 -20.01 5.42 2.19
N GLU A 69 -21.04 6.04 2.76
CA GLU A 69 -22.24 6.42 2.01
C GLU A 69 -21.92 7.52 0.98
N LEU A 70 -21.16 8.53 1.34
CA LEU A 70 -20.73 9.59 0.42
C LEU A 70 -19.91 9.01 -0.76
N ALA A 71 -19.01 8.06 -0.51
CA ALA A 71 -18.19 7.42 -1.55
C ALA A 71 -19.03 6.72 -2.64
N ARG A 72 -20.30 6.44 -2.38
CA ARG A 72 -21.26 5.86 -3.34
C ARG A 72 -22.08 6.92 -4.08
N THR A 73 -21.71 8.18 -3.98
CA THR A 73 -22.41 9.28 -4.63
C THR A 73 -21.52 10.06 -5.59
N PRO A 74 -22.08 10.74 -6.60
CA PRO A 74 -21.29 11.57 -7.50
C PRO A 74 -20.74 12.84 -6.86
N GLU A 75 -21.23 13.24 -5.68
CA GLU A 75 -20.78 14.40 -4.93
C GLU A 75 -19.51 14.15 -4.11
N ALA A 76 -19.06 12.90 -4.00
CA ALA A 76 -17.86 12.57 -3.27
C ALA A 76 -16.63 13.26 -3.85
N ASN A 77 -15.89 13.97 -3.01
CA ASN A 77 -14.59 14.55 -3.30
C ASN A 77 -13.77 14.47 -2.00
N ILE A 78 -13.12 13.34 -1.80
CA ILE A 78 -12.53 12.94 -0.52
C ILE A 78 -11.02 12.89 -0.63
N ILE A 79 -10.33 13.65 0.21
CA ILE A 79 -8.88 13.50 0.44
C ILE A 79 -8.69 12.53 1.58
N LYS A 80 -8.12 11.37 1.29
CA LYS A 80 -7.88 10.32 2.28
C LYS A 80 -6.40 10.28 2.67
N LEU A 81 -6.12 10.70 3.90
CA LEU A 81 -4.78 10.62 4.49
C LEU A 81 -4.48 9.18 4.96
N PRO A 82 -3.17 8.84 5.14
CA PRO A 82 -2.78 7.59 5.77
C PRO A 82 -3.41 7.44 7.16
N ASN A 83 -3.90 6.27 7.46
CA ASN A 83 -4.52 5.93 8.75
C ASN A 83 -3.88 4.69 9.37
N VAL A 84 -3.96 4.58 10.68
CA VAL A 84 -3.44 3.41 11.41
C VAL A 84 -4.30 2.18 11.13
N SER A 85 -3.64 1.09 10.71
CA SER A 85 -4.20 -0.27 10.73
C SER A 85 -3.93 -0.86 12.11
N ALA A 86 -4.89 -0.69 13.05
CA ALA A 86 -4.64 -0.88 14.45
C ALA A 86 -4.38 -2.34 14.84
N SER A 87 -3.22 -2.60 15.44
CA SER A 87 -2.94 -3.81 16.20
C SER A 87 -3.64 -3.78 17.58
N ILE A 88 -3.73 -4.94 18.24
CA ILE A 88 -4.31 -5.01 19.59
C ILE A 88 -3.56 -4.11 20.60
N PRO A 89 -2.21 -4.07 20.63
CA PRO A 89 -1.49 -3.14 21.50
C PRO A 89 -1.81 -1.67 21.24
N GLN A 90 -1.89 -1.26 19.95
CA GLN A 90 -2.27 0.11 19.58
C GLN A 90 -3.72 0.43 20.00
N LEU A 91 -4.64 -0.49 19.76
CA LEU A 91 -6.03 -0.34 20.18
C LEU A 91 -6.15 -0.17 21.71
N LYS A 92 -5.45 -1.00 22.50
CA LYS A 92 -5.41 -0.88 23.96
C LYS A 92 -4.83 0.45 24.43
N ALA A 93 -3.80 0.96 23.74
CA ALA A 93 -3.23 2.27 24.06
C ALA A 93 -4.24 3.40 23.78
N ALA A 94 -4.94 3.37 22.66
CA ALA A 94 -5.99 4.34 22.34
C ALA A 94 -7.14 4.29 23.35
N ILE A 95 -7.58 3.09 23.76
CA ILE A 95 -8.61 2.91 24.79
C ILE A 95 -8.20 3.59 26.10
N LYS A 96 -6.96 3.40 26.56
CA LYS A 96 -6.46 4.03 27.80
C LYS A 96 -6.45 5.55 27.72
N GLU A 97 -6.08 6.12 26.59
CA GLU A 97 -6.09 7.58 26.40
C GLU A 97 -7.52 8.11 26.42
N LEU A 98 -8.48 7.44 25.78
CA LEU A 98 -9.90 7.81 25.79
C LEU A 98 -10.50 7.72 27.20
N GLN A 99 -10.18 6.67 27.94
CA GLN A 99 -10.62 6.53 29.34
C GLN A 99 -10.04 7.64 30.23
N ALA A 100 -8.76 7.99 30.05
CA ALA A 100 -8.11 9.11 30.73
C ALA A 100 -8.74 10.46 30.37
N ALA A 101 -9.26 10.62 29.18
CA ALA A 101 -10.03 11.78 28.74
C ALA A 101 -11.49 11.79 29.23
N GLY A 102 -11.92 10.75 29.95
CA GLY A 102 -13.24 10.67 30.58
C GLY A 102 -14.33 9.98 29.76
N PHE A 103 -13.98 9.33 28.65
CA PHE A 103 -14.94 8.54 27.88
C PHE A 103 -15.20 7.16 28.51
N ALA A 104 -16.46 6.74 28.53
CA ALA A 104 -16.91 5.46 29.09
C ALA A 104 -16.68 4.30 28.08
N VAL A 105 -15.44 4.12 27.62
CA VAL A 105 -15.05 3.05 26.71
C VAL A 105 -14.64 1.83 27.55
N PRO A 106 -15.15 0.61 27.30
CA PRO A 106 -14.77 -0.57 28.04
C PRO A 106 -13.33 -1.02 27.74
N ASP A 107 -12.71 -1.76 28.64
CA ASP A 107 -11.43 -2.41 28.36
C ASP A 107 -11.57 -3.42 27.21
N TYR A 108 -10.48 -3.64 26.48
CA TYR A 108 -10.43 -4.66 25.42
C TYR A 108 -10.49 -6.06 26.04
N PRO A 109 -11.55 -6.85 25.79
CA PRO A 109 -11.68 -8.19 26.36
C PRO A 109 -10.85 -9.20 25.56
N GLU A 110 -9.78 -9.72 26.16
CA GLU A 110 -8.93 -10.74 25.50
C GLU A 110 -9.63 -12.09 25.37
N SER A 111 -10.37 -12.48 26.42
CA SER A 111 -11.09 -13.74 26.49
C SER A 111 -12.51 -13.47 27.01
N PRO A 112 -13.43 -12.99 26.16
CA PRO A 112 -14.75 -12.55 26.57
C PRO A 112 -15.57 -13.69 27.14
N GLN A 113 -16.11 -13.53 28.39
CA GLN A 113 -16.90 -14.53 29.08
C GLN A 113 -18.37 -14.13 29.14
N SER A 114 -18.67 -12.86 29.33
CA SER A 114 -20.04 -12.32 29.37
C SER A 114 -20.52 -11.87 28.00
N ASP A 115 -21.82 -11.67 27.86
CA ASP A 115 -22.41 -11.15 26.62
C ASP A 115 -21.98 -9.70 26.36
N ASP A 116 -21.82 -8.89 27.41
CA ASP A 116 -21.29 -7.53 27.30
C ASP A 116 -19.83 -7.51 26.81
N GLU A 117 -19.00 -8.41 27.31
CA GLU A 117 -17.62 -8.56 26.84
C GLU A 117 -17.55 -9.06 25.39
N LYS A 118 -18.44 -9.97 24.99
CA LYS A 118 -18.54 -10.42 23.59
C LYS A 118 -18.98 -9.29 22.67
N ALA A 119 -19.96 -8.47 23.10
CA ALA A 119 -20.40 -7.30 22.35
C ALA A 119 -19.27 -6.25 22.22
N ALA A 120 -18.56 -5.98 23.31
CA ALA A 120 -17.41 -5.09 23.30
C ALA A 120 -16.29 -5.62 22.38
N ARG A 121 -16.01 -6.92 22.43
CA ARG A 121 -15.03 -7.55 21.53
C ARG A 121 -15.44 -7.41 20.07
N ALA A 122 -16.69 -7.66 19.73
CA ALA A 122 -17.20 -7.51 18.37
C ALA A 122 -17.14 -6.04 17.90
N ALA A 123 -17.38 -5.06 18.78
CA ALA A 123 -17.21 -3.65 18.47
C ALA A 123 -15.74 -3.32 18.14
N TYR A 124 -14.79 -3.78 18.95
CA TYR A 124 -13.36 -3.57 18.70
C TYR A 124 -12.84 -4.30 17.47
N ASP A 125 -13.35 -5.48 17.16
CA ASP A 125 -12.95 -6.24 15.98
C ASP A 125 -13.32 -5.52 14.68
N ARG A 126 -14.37 -4.67 14.67
CA ARG A 126 -14.69 -3.79 13.53
C ARG A 126 -13.71 -2.63 13.35
N VAL A 127 -13.04 -2.20 14.41
CA VAL A 127 -12.08 -1.08 14.41
C VAL A 127 -10.63 -1.54 14.16
N LYS A 128 -10.34 -2.78 14.53
CA LYS A 128 -9.03 -3.41 14.41
C LYS A 128 -8.63 -3.64 12.95
N GLY A 129 -7.34 -3.54 12.65
CA GLY A 129 -6.80 -3.83 11.32
C GLY A 129 -7.16 -2.78 10.27
N SER A 130 -7.28 -3.20 9.03
CA SER A 130 -7.58 -2.33 7.88
C SER A 130 -9.08 -2.04 7.77
N ALA A 131 -9.63 -1.22 8.65
CA ALA A 131 -11.06 -0.92 8.72
C ALA A 131 -11.50 0.19 7.74
N VAL A 132 -10.61 1.08 7.32
CA VAL A 132 -10.94 2.28 6.52
C VAL A 132 -11.01 1.99 5.02
N ASN A 133 -9.98 1.37 4.47
CA ASN A 133 -9.87 1.14 3.02
C ASN A 133 -11.06 0.36 2.43
N PRO A 134 -11.57 -0.73 3.06
CA PRO A 134 -12.71 -1.46 2.52
C PRO A 134 -13.99 -0.63 2.42
N VAL A 135 -14.14 0.41 3.24
CA VAL A 135 -15.31 1.30 3.25
C VAL A 135 -15.21 2.36 2.17
N LEU A 136 -14.03 2.95 1.94
CA LEU A 136 -13.86 4.10 1.06
C LEU A 136 -13.52 3.73 -0.40
N ARG A 137 -12.93 2.56 -0.65
CA ARG A 137 -12.47 2.16 -1.98
C ARG A 137 -13.60 1.60 -2.85
N GLU A 138 -14.56 2.46 -3.16
CA GLU A 138 -15.69 2.18 -4.08
C GLU A 138 -15.36 2.51 -5.54
N GLY A 139 -14.07 2.39 -5.91
CA GLY A 139 -13.57 2.65 -7.25
C GLY A 139 -12.26 1.92 -7.52
N ASN A 140 -11.88 1.83 -8.78
CA ASN A 140 -10.60 1.30 -9.23
C ASN A 140 -9.50 2.36 -9.15
N SER A 141 -8.24 1.94 -9.03
CA SER A 141 -7.15 2.90 -8.86
C SER A 141 -6.62 3.41 -10.20
N ASP A 142 -6.23 4.69 -10.21
CA ASP A 142 -5.50 5.36 -11.28
C ASP A 142 -4.25 6.00 -10.65
N ARG A 143 -3.11 5.32 -10.74
CA ARG A 143 -1.84 5.79 -10.21
C ARG A 143 -0.95 6.32 -11.30
N ARG A 144 -0.41 7.54 -11.09
CA ARG A 144 0.40 8.26 -12.06
C ARG A 144 1.56 8.99 -11.40
N ALA A 145 2.66 9.15 -12.13
CA ALA A 145 3.69 10.10 -11.76
C ALA A 145 3.18 11.53 -12.07
N PRO A 146 3.11 12.45 -11.10
CA PRO A 146 2.74 13.83 -11.35
C PRO A 146 3.79 14.52 -12.25
N ALA A 147 3.33 15.41 -13.14
CA ALA A 147 4.21 16.13 -14.06
C ALA A 147 5.27 16.96 -13.33
N SER A 148 4.89 17.61 -12.21
CA SER A 148 5.81 18.36 -11.35
C SER A 148 6.90 17.49 -10.75
N VAL A 149 6.57 16.30 -10.26
CA VAL A 149 7.54 15.34 -9.71
C VAL A 149 8.44 14.77 -10.81
N LYS A 150 7.88 14.43 -11.97
CA LYS A 150 8.67 13.93 -13.12
C LYS A 150 9.67 14.96 -13.60
N SER A 151 9.26 16.22 -13.73
CA SER A 151 10.13 17.34 -14.08
C SER A 151 11.28 17.51 -13.09
N PHE A 152 10.96 17.48 -11.78
CA PHE A 152 11.97 17.55 -10.73
C PHE A 152 12.99 16.42 -10.82
N VAL A 153 12.55 15.17 -11.01
CA VAL A 153 13.46 14.01 -11.11
C VAL A 153 14.37 14.09 -12.32
N ARG A 154 13.89 14.63 -13.44
CA ARG A 154 14.73 14.86 -14.63
C ARG A 154 15.87 15.83 -14.35
N ASN A 155 15.64 16.85 -13.52
CA ASN A 155 16.66 17.82 -13.12
C ASN A 155 17.52 17.33 -11.96
N HIS A 156 16.98 16.47 -11.09
CA HIS A 156 17.60 15.96 -9.87
C HIS A 156 17.47 14.43 -9.77
N PRO A 157 18.11 13.67 -10.70
CA PRO A 157 17.93 12.23 -10.75
C PRO A 157 18.48 11.54 -9.50
N HIS A 158 17.76 10.55 -9.03
CA HIS A 158 18.23 9.67 -7.97
C HIS A 158 19.30 8.70 -8.52
N SER A 159 20.13 8.17 -7.63
CA SER A 159 21.14 7.19 -8.00
C SER A 159 20.52 5.84 -8.37
N MET A 160 21.05 5.23 -9.42
CA MET A 160 20.80 3.87 -9.85
C MET A 160 22.11 3.10 -9.87
N GLY A 161 22.11 1.87 -9.37
CA GLY A 161 23.28 0.98 -9.44
C GLY A 161 23.57 0.56 -10.89
N ALA A 162 24.86 0.46 -11.24
CA ALA A 162 25.27 -0.01 -12.56
C ALA A 162 25.02 -1.52 -12.69
N TRP A 163 24.32 -1.93 -13.74
CA TRP A 163 24.12 -3.34 -14.05
C TRP A 163 25.22 -3.89 -14.94
N SER A 164 25.61 -5.17 -14.71
CA SER A 164 26.55 -5.91 -15.53
C SER A 164 25.84 -7.04 -16.27
N SER A 165 26.21 -7.27 -17.52
CA SER A 165 25.79 -8.46 -18.28
C SER A 165 26.28 -9.77 -17.66
N ASP A 166 27.33 -9.72 -16.85
CA ASP A 166 27.90 -10.87 -16.17
C ASP A 166 27.24 -11.14 -14.80
N SER A 167 26.25 -10.34 -14.40
CA SER A 167 25.49 -10.56 -13.15
C SER A 167 24.85 -11.93 -13.15
N ARG A 168 25.03 -12.66 -12.05
CA ARG A 168 24.41 -13.97 -11.80
C ARG A 168 23.10 -13.86 -11.04
N SER A 169 22.69 -12.64 -10.71
CA SER A 169 21.39 -12.41 -10.04
C SER A 169 20.24 -12.86 -10.93
N HIS A 170 19.30 -13.59 -10.38
CA HIS A 170 18.14 -14.09 -11.12
C HIS A 170 16.98 -14.41 -10.18
N VAL A 171 15.78 -14.50 -10.75
CA VAL A 171 14.58 -14.96 -10.05
C VAL A 171 14.43 -16.46 -10.21
N ALA A 172 14.13 -17.15 -9.11
CA ALA A 172 13.74 -18.55 -9.08
C ALA A 172 12.29 -18.67 -8.59
N THR A 173 11.46 -19.42 -9.32
CA THR A 173 10.05 -19.62 -9.01
C THR A 173 9.64 -21.06 -9.31
N MET A 174 8.52 -21.51 -8.73
CA MET A 174 8.00 -22.86 -8.99
C MET A 174 7.45 -22.97 -10.42
N ASP A 175 7.56 -24.14 -11.00
CA ASP A 175 7.09 -24.49 -12.34
C ASP A 175 5.87 -25.44 -12.29
N ASP A 176 5.49 -25.88 -11.09
CA ASP A 176 4.31 -26.71 -10.81
C ASP A 176 3.99 -26.70 -9.32
N GLY A 177 2.74 -27.02 -8.96
CA GLY A 177 2.29 -27.20 -7.59
C GLY A 177 2.18 -25.94 -6.75
N ASP A 178 2.30 -24.76 -7.35
CA ASP A 178 1.99 -23.49 -6.74
C ASP A 178 0.55 -23.05 -7.01
N PHE A 179 0.17 -21.89 -6.52
CA PHE A 179 -1.20 -21.37 -6.69
C PHE A 179 -1.58 -21.18 -8.15
N ARG A 180 -0.68 -20.62 -8.97
CA ARG A 180 -0.94 -20.40 -10.40
C ARG A 180 -1.27 -21.67 -11.16
N HIS A 181 -0.46 -22.72 -10.96
CA HIS A 181 -0.59 -23.97 -11.72
C HIS A 181 -1.74 -24.84 -11.25
N SER A 182 -2.22 -24.67 -10.03
CA SER A 182 -3.34 -25.40 -9.46
C SER A 182 -4.70 -24.68 -9.57
N GLU A 183 -4.70 -23.40 -9.97
CA GLU A 183 -5.89 -22.55 -9.95
C GLU A 183 -6.99 -23.06 -10.86
N ASN A 184 -8.20 -23.14 -10.33
CA ASN A 184 -9.44 -23.34 -11.05
C ASN A 184 -10.35 -22.13 -10.79
N SER A 185 -11.10 -21.72 -11.82
CA SER A 185 -12.01 -20.57 -11.77
C SER A 185 -13.34 -20.87 -12.39
N VAL A 186 -14.37 -20.19 -11.93
CA VAL A 186 -15.73 -20.25 -12.51
C VAL A 186 -16.43 -18.91 -12.34
N THR A 187 -17.08 -18.44 -13.40
CA THR A 187 -18.03 -17.32 -13.35
C THR A 187 -19.41 -17.84 -13.02
N LEU A 188 -20.04 -17.30 -11.95
CA LEU A 188 -21.36 -17.75 -11.52
C LEU A 188 -22.46 -17.04 -12.32
N PRO A 189 -23.38 -17.78 -12.97
CA PRO A 189 -24.45 -17.17 -13.76
C PRO A 189 -25.53 -16.51 -12.90
N GLU A 190 -25.70 -16.95 -11.64
CA GLU A 190 -26.72 -16.47 -10.72
C GLU A 190 -26.13 -16.24 -9.32
N ALA A 191 -26.75 -15.32 -8.56
CA ALA A 191 -26.41 -15.11 -7.16
C ALA A 191 -26.75 -16.36 -6.33
N THR A 192 -25.83 -16.76 -5.47
CA THR A 192 -25.99 -17.92 -4.59
C THR A 192 -25.15 -17.77 -3.31
N THR A 193 -25.27 -18.74 -2.40
CA THR A 193 -24.40 -18.89 -1.26
C THR A 193 -23.50 -20.10 -1.46
N LEU A 194 -22.21 -19.94 -1.29
CA LEU A 194 -21.24 -21.02 -1.39
C LEU A 194 -20.80 -21.48 -0.01
N ARG A 195 -20.38 -22.74 0.05
CA ARG A 195 -19.77 -23.38 1.21
C ARG A 195 -18.45 -24.00 0.79
N ILE A 196 -17.42 -23.87 1.61
CA ILE A 196 -16.12 -24.50 1.40
C ILE A 196 -16.01 -25.67 2.38
N GLU A 197 -15.77 -26.86 1.87
CA GLU A 197 -15.71 -28.10 2.63
C GLU A 197 -14.40 -28.86 2.38
N HIS A 198 -13.86 -29.44 3.42
CA HIS A 198 -12.80 -30.43 3.35
C HIS A 198 -13.37 -31.81 3.69
N GLU A 199 -13.34 -32.72 2.75
CA GLU A 199 -13.67 -34.12 2.95
C GLU A 199 -12.35 -34.91 3.08
N ALA A 200 -12.03 -35.34 4.29
CA ALA A 200 -10.86 -36.15 4.56
C ALA A 200 -11.01 -37.56 3.98
N THR A 201 -9.87 -38.27 3.79
CA THR A 201 -9.87 -39.64 3.22
C THR A 201 -10.64 -40.68 4.04
N ASP A 202 -10.91 -40.42 5.31
CA ASP A 202 -11.75 -41.27 6.16
C ASP A 202 -13.25 -40.96 6.02
N GLY A 203 -13.63 -40.02 5.18
CA GLY A 203 -15.00 -39.57 4.95
C GLY A 203 -15.50 -38.49 5.93
N THR A 204 -14.65 -38.00 6.81
CA THR A 204 -15.00 -36.88 7.69
C THR A 204 -15.10 -35.57 6.88
N VAL A 205 -16.21 -34.88 6.94
CA VAL A 205 -16.42 -33.58 6.30
C VAL A 205 -16.29 -32.46 7.32
N THR A 206 -15.37 -31.53 7.08
CA THR A 206 -15.19 -30.30 7.85
C THR A 206 -15.58 -29.11 7.02
N VAL A 207 -16.51 -28.30 7.50
CA VAL A 207 -16.87 -27.05 6.85
C VAL A 207 -15.81 -26.00 7.23
N LEU A 208 -15.10 -25.48 6.22
CA LEU A 208 -14.05 -24.45 6.39
C LEU A 208 -14.66 -23.05 6.32
N GLU A 209 -15.68 -22.85 5.45
CA GLU A 209 -16.45 -21.62 5.35
C GLU A 209 -17.91 -22.02 5.02
N ASP A 210 -18.87 -21.54 5.81
CA ASP A 210 -20.24 -22.01 5.74
C ASP A 210 -21.18 -21.12 4.91
N SER A 211 -20.82 -19.87 4.65
CA SER A 211 -21.73 -18.88 4.05
C SER A 211 -21.01 -17.80 3.26
N LEU A 212 -20.47 -18.15 2.10
CA LEU A 212 -19.86 -17.19 1.18
C LEU A 212 -20.90 -16.69 0.19
N GLN A 213 -21.32 -15.43 0.34
CA GLN A 213 -22.29 -14.79 -0.55
C GLN A 213 -21.61 -14.39 -1.86
N VAL A 214 -22.20 -14.77 -2.98
CA VAL A 214 -21.75 -14.42 -4.33
C VAL A 214 -22.88 -13.85 -5.17
N SER A 215 -22.54 -12.90 -6.02
CA SER A 215 -23.47 -12.24 -6.95
C SER A 215 -23.46 -12.91 -8.31
N ALA A 216 -24.48 -12.65 -9.13
CA ALA A 216 -24.46 -13.07 -10.53
C ALA A 216 -23.30 -12.39 -11.27
N GLY A 217 -22.60 -13.13 -12.11
CA GLY A 217 -21.42 -12.66 -12.84
C GLY A 217 -20.13 -12.63 -12.02
N GLU A 218 -20.17 -13.00 -10.75
CA GLU A 218 -18.98 -13.03 -9.89
C GLU A 218 -18.08 -14.22 -10.25
N ILE A 219 -16.78 -13.98 -10.30
CA ILE A 219 -15.76 -15.03 -10.50
C ILE A 219 -15.37 -15.57 -9.12
N VAL A 220 -15.30 -16.88 -9.01
CA VAL A 220 -14.78 -17.57 -7.82
C VAL A 220 -13.60 -18.44 -8.25
N ASP A 221 -12.47 -18.22 -7.60
CA ASP A 221 -11.24 -18.95 -7.84
C ASP A 221 -10.90 -19.82 -6.63
N ALA A 222 -10.27 -20.97 -6.90
CA ALA A 222 -9.67 -21.81 -5.88
C ALA A 222 -8.30 -22.30 -6.34
N ALA A 223 -7.35 -22.33 -5.42
CA ALA A 223 -5.97 -22.70 -5.71
C ALA A 223 -5.32 -23.40 -4.51
N VAL A 224 -4.26 -24.17 -4.75
CA VAL A 224 -3.51 -24.85 -3.70
C VAL A 224 -1.99 -24.77 -3.94
N MET A 225 -1.26 -24.35 -2.92
CA MET A 225 0.19 -24.51 -2.84
C MET A 225 0.51 -25.88 -2.23
N ARG A 226 1.14 -26.74 -3.02
CA ARG A 226 1.53 -28.10 -2.59
C ARG A 226 2.75 -28.06 -1.69
N ALA A 227 2.59 -28.39 -0.42
CA ALA A 227 3.68 -28.35 0.56
C ALA A 227 4.89 -29.20 0.16
N ALA A 228 4.66 -30.40 -0.35
CA ALA A 228 5.73 -31.29 -0.77
C ALA A 228 6.51 -30.76 -1.99
N THR A 229 5.81 -30.17 -2.97
CA THR A 229 6.44 -29.55 -4.15
C THR A 229 7.21 -28.30 -3.76
N LEU A 230 6.64 -27.46 -2.88
CA LEU A 230 7.31 -26.29 -2.32
C LEU A 230 8.61 -26.66 -1.61
N GLN A 231 8.58 -27.68 -0.74
CA GLN A 231 9.77 -28.15 -0.01
C GLN A 231 10.85 -28.66 -0.96
N ALA A 232 10.47 -29.45 -1.97
CA ALA A 232 11.41 -29.95 -2.99
C ALA A 232 12.02 -28.80 -3.82
N PHE A 233 11.22 -27.80 -4.20
CA PHE A 233 11.68 -26.58 -4.85
C PHE A 233 12.69 -25.84 -3.98
N LEU A 234 12.35 -25.57 -2.72
CA LEU A 234 13.24 -24.85 -1.80
C LEU A 234 14.56 -25.57 -1.58
N ALA A 235 14.53 -26.90 -1.40
CA ALA A 235 15.75 -27.71 -1.25
C ALA A 235 16.68 -27.56 -2.48
N ARG A 236 16.11 -27.61 -3.69
CA ARG A 236 16.85 -27.45 -4.94
C ARG A 236 17.44 -26.04 -5.05
N GLU A 237 16.66 -24.99 -4.76
CA GLU A 237 17.13 -23.62 -4.92
C GLU A 237 18.16 -23.20 -3.86
N ILE A 238 18.07 -23.75 -2.65
CA ILE A 238 19.10 -23.58 -1.60
C ILE A 238 20.42 -24.23 -2.04
N ALA A 239 20.36 -25.45 -2.56
CA ALA A 239 21.55 -26.14 -3.05
C ALA A 239 22.19 -25.40 -4.23
N ASP A 240 21.40 -24.96 -5.19
CA ASP A 240 21.89 -24.22 -6.36
C ASP A 240 22.48 -22.86 -6.00
N ALA A 241 21.88 -22.12 -5.06
CA ALA A 241 22.45 -20.86 -4.55
C ALA A 241 23.83 -21.07 -3.92
N ARG A 242 23.99 -22.14 -3.12
CA ARG A 242 25.28 -22.52 -2.54
C ARG A 242 26.31 -22.82 -3.63
N ASP A 243 25.95 -23.69 -4.58
CA ASP A 243 26.86 -24.20 -5.60
C ASP A 243 27.26 -23.12 -6.60
N SER A 244 26.37 -22.17 -6.88
CA SER A 244 26.64 -21.00 -7.72
C SER A 244 27.30 -19.83 -6.96
N GLY A 245 27.33 -19.87 -5.63
CA GLY A 245 27.96 -18.83 -4.79
C GLY A 245 27.28 -17.47 -4.87
N VAL A 246 25.95 -17.47 -4.95
CA VAL A 246 25.11 -16.27 -4.87
C VAL A 246 24.39 -16.23 -3.53
N LEU A 247 23.92 -15.04 -3.12
CA LEU A 247 23.08 -14.92 -1.94
C LEU A 247 21.73 -15.60 -2.17
N PHE A 248 21.19 -16.21 -1.13
CA PHE A 248 19.83 -16.70 -1.10
C PHE A 248 18.94 -15.66 -0.44
N SER A 249 17.85 -15.29 -1.12
CA SER A 249 16.89 -14.30 -0.63
C SER A 249 15.47 -14.70 -1.02
N VAL A 250 14.55 -14.78 -0.05
CA VAL A 250 13.13 -15.06 -0.32
C VAL A 250 12.34 -13.77 -0.37
N HIS A 251 11.35 -13.68 -1.24
CA HIS A 251 10.51 -12.51 -1.41
C HIS A 251 9.05 -12.93 -1.48
N LEU A 252 8.22 -12.39 -0.60
CA LEU A 252 6.83 -12.77 -0.37
C LEU A 252 5.94 -11.54 -0.13
N LYS A 253 4.64 -11.70 -0.30
CA LYS A 253 3.63 -10.67 0.01
C LYS A 253 3.05 -10.85 1.44
N ALA A 254 3.88 -11.19 2.41
CA ALA A 254 3.46 -11.65 3.74
C ALA A 254 2.56 -10.68 4.53
N THR A 255 2.56 -9.38 4.24
CA THR A 255 1.69 -8.40 4.92
C THR A 255 0.26 -8.37 4.37
N MET A 256 0.05 -8.63 3.09
CA MET A 256 -1.27 -8.74 2.48
C MET A 256 -1.78 -10.19 2.56
N MET A 257 -0.92 -11.17 2.26
CA MET A 257 -1.21 -12.62 2.29
C MET A 257 -0.97 -13.18 3.69
N LYS A 258 -1.74 -12.73 4.67
CA LYS A 258 -1.49 -12.92 6.11
C LYS A 258 -1.54 -14.37 6.60
N VAL A 259 -2.04 -15.29 5.80
CA VAL A 259 -2.12 -16.72 6.15
C VAL A 259 -1.17 -17.53 5.26
N SER A 260 -1.31 -17.45 3.94
CA SER A 260 -0.49 -18.27 3.03
C SER A 260 1.01 -17.97 3.13
N ASP A 261 1.39 -16.70 3.09
CA ASP A 261 2.79 -16.33 2.94
C ASP A 261 3.62 -16.51 4.22
N PRO A 262 3.12 -16.28 5.43
CA PRO A 262 3.83 -16.71 6.64
C PRO A 262 4.05 -18.23 6.72
N ILE A 263 3.10 -19.03 6.25
CA ILE A 263 3.27 -20.51 6.18
C ILE A 263 4.37 -20.87 5.17
N ILE A 264 4.34 -20.26 3.96
CA ILE A 264 5.40 -20.42 2.96
C ILE A 264 6.75 -20.00 3.55
N PHE A 265 6.81 -18.87 4.24
CA PHE A 265 8.04 -18.41 4.92
C PHE A 265 8.54 -19.42 5.96
N GLY A 266 7.63 -20.01 6.73
CA GLY A 266 7.94 -21.09 7.67
C GLY A 266 8.56 -22.30 6.98
N HIS A 267 8.08 -22.68 5.79
CA HIS A 267 8.69 -23.73 4.98
C HIS A 267 10.10 -23.35 4.54
N VAL A 268 10.35 -22.11 4.16
CA VAL A 268 11.71 -21.63 3.82
C VAL A 268 12.65 -21.74 5.01
N VAL A 269 12.23 -21.27 6.18
CA VAL A 269 13.03 -21.36 7.41
C VAL A 269 13.33 -22.81 7.76
N LYS A 270 12.32 -23.68 7.75
CA LYS A 270 12.51 -25.13 8.02
C LYS A 270 13.44 -25.78 7.02
N GLN A 271 13.31 -25.47 5.73
CA GLN A 271 14.15 -26.10 4.70
C GLN A 271 15.58 -25.59 4.74
N PHE A 272 15.79 -24.30 5.02
CA PHE A 272 17.13 -23.72 5.14
C PHE A 272 17.88 -24.27 6.35
N PHE A 273 17.20 -24.48 7.47
CA PHE A 273 17.72 -25.04 8.71
C PHE A 273 17.26 -26.49 8.93
N ALA A 274 17.17 -27.29 7.85
CA ALA A 274 16.60 -28.63 7.90
C ALA A 274 17.23 -29.52 8.98
N ASP A 275 18.57 -29.55 9.08
CA ASP A 275 19.30 -30.32 10.10
C ASP A 275 18.93 -29.93 11.53
N VAL A 276 18.60 -28.66 11.76
CA VAL A 276 18.19 -28.14 13.09
C VAL A 276 16.80 -28.68 13.44
N PHE A 277 15.84 -28.56 12.51
CA PHE A 277 14.48 -29.03 12.74
C PHE A 277 14.37 -30.57 12.76
N GLU A 278 15.20 -31.27 12.02
CA GLU A 278 15.28 -32.74 12.08
C GLU A 278 15.87 -33.21 13.41
N GLN A 279 16.93 -32.57 13.90
CA GLN A 279 17.64 -32.95 15.09
C GLN A 279 16.96 -32.53 16.40
N PHE A 280 16.28 -31.40 16.41
CA PHE A 280 15.72 -30.75 17.63
C PHE A 280 14.22 -30.45 17.51
N GLY A 281 13.49 -31.08 16.59
CA GLY A 281 12.08 -30.78 16.33
C GLY A 281 11.19 -30.91 17.56
N ASP A 282 11.38 -31.94 18.38
CA ASP A 282 10.60 -32.19 19.59
C ASP A 282 10.90 -31.13 20.66
N GLU A 283 12.14 -30.71 20.83
CA GLU A 283 12.57 -29.68 21.75
C GLU A 283 12.02 -28.31 21.35
N LEU A 284 12.13 -27.98 20.07
CA LEU A 284 11.57 -26.74 19.51
C LEU A 284 10.05 -26.68 19.67
N ALA A 285 9.35 -27.78 19.40
CA ALA A 285 7.90 -27.89 19.60
C ALA A 285 7.51 -27.73 21.07
N SER A 286 8.34 -28.25 22.01
CA SER A 286 8.06 -28.17 23.45
C SER A 286 8.03 -26.74 24.00
N VAL A 287 8.72 -25.79 23.33
CA VAL A 287 8.74 -24.37 23.67
C VAL A 287 7.85 -23.51 22.78
N GLY A 288 7.13 -24.15 21.85
CA GLY A 288 6.20 -23.48 20.94
C GLY A 288 6.90 -22.70 19.83
N ALA A 289 8.11 -23.09 19.42
CA ALA A 289 8.83 -22.43 18.36
C ALA A 289 8.07 -22.54 17.03
N ASP A 290 7.72 -21.39 16.47
CA ASP A 290 6.92 -21.26 15.26
C ASP A 290 7.75 -20.64 14.11
N PRO A 291 8.18 -21.45 13.11
CA PRO A 291 8.95 -20.96 11.97
C PRO A 291 8.20 -19.95 11.10
N THR A 292 6.86 -19.88 11.16
CA THR A 292 6.07 -18.90 10.42
C THR A 292 6.33 -17.46 10.91
N GLN A 293 6.85 -17.32 12.14
CA GLN A 293 7.31 -16.04 12.69
C GLN A 293 8.75 -15.70 12.27
N GLY A 294 9.42 -16.61 11.56
CA GLY A 294 10.78 -16.47 11.12
C GLY A 294 11.82 -16.99 12.13
N LEU A 295 13.08 -16.99 11.71
CA LEU A 295 14.19 -17.41 12.54
C LEU A 295 14.30 -16.58 13.84
N GLY A 296 13.99 -15.28 13.81
CA GLY A 296 14.00 -14.44 14.99
C GLY A 296 13.02 -14.89 16.07
N GLY A 297 11.83 -15.33 15.67
CA GLY A 297 10.85 -15.95 16.57
C GLY A 297 11.38 -17.28 17.16
N VAL A 298 11.89 -18.15 16.30
CA VAL A 298 12.50 -19.43 16.73
C VAL A 298 13.63 -19.20 17.74
N LEU A 299 14.54 -18.27 17.48
CA LEU A 299 15.64 -17.93 18.39
C LEU A 299 15.14 -17.43 19.75
N SER A 300 14.10 -16.61 19.75
CA SER A 300 13.46 -16.13 21.00
C SER A 300 12.87 -17.29 21.82
N ASP A 301 12.27 -18.28 21.15
CA ASP A 301 11.72 -19.45 21.82
C ASP A 301 12.79 -20.43 22.29
N VAL A 302 13.88 -20.56 21.57
CA VAL A 302 15.07 -21.33 21.96
C VAL A 302 15.65 -20.86 23.29
N GLU A 303 15.54 -19.57 23.63
CA GLU A 303 15.97 -19.03 24.93
C GLU A 303 15.25 -19.68 26.12
N LYS A 304 14.06 -20.26 25.91
CA LYS A 304 13.26 -20.96 26.95
C LYS A 304 13.74 -22.38 27.20
N LEU A 305 14.59 -22.94 26.35
CA LEU A 305 15.14 -24.29 26.48
C LEU A 305 16.17 -24.37 27.61
N PRO A 306 16.40 -25.57 28.20
CA PRO A 306 17.52 -25.81 29.08
C PRO A 306 18.85 -25.41 28.44
N ALA A 307 19.79 -24.88 29.23
CA ALA A 307 21.03 -24.28 28.72
C ALA A 307 21.84 -25.19 27.79
N GLU A 308 21.91 -26.48 28.11
CA GLU A 308 22.65 -27.50 27.29
C GLU A 308 21.97 -27.68 25.94
N THR A 309 20.63 -27.85 25.92
CA THR A 309 19.83 -28.01 24.68
C THR A 309 19.89 -26.74 23.84
N ARG A 310 19.70 -25.57 24.47
CA ARG A 310 19.83 -24.28 23.81
C ARG A 310 21.18 -24.15 23.10
N GLN A 311 22.28 -24.40 23.80
CA GLN A 311 23.63 -24.34 23.24
C GLN A 311 23.78 -25.30 22.04
N ALA A 312 23.22 -26.52 22.12
CA ALA A 312 23.26 -27.49 21.03
C ALA A 312 22.50 -26.99 19.79
N VAL A 313 21.31 -26.39 19.98
CA VAL A 313 20.52 -25.75 18.89
C VAL A 313 21.29 -24.59 18.26
N GLU A 314 21.81 -23.68 19.06
CA GLU A 314 22.61 -22.55 18.58
C GLU A 314 23.85 -23.01 17.77
N GLN A 315 24.52 -24.06 18.20
CA GLN A 315 25.64 -24.66 17.46
C GLN A 315 25.18 -25.29 16.14
N ALA A 316 24.02 -25.94 16.10
CA ALA A 316 23.46 -26.47 14.87
C ALA A 316 23.13 -25.38 13.88
N ILE A 317 22.51 -24.29 14.31
CA ILE A 317 22.25 -23.09 13.48
C ILE A 317 23.58 -22.52 12.95
N ALA A 318 24.59 -22.39 13.80
CA ALA A 318 25.91 -21.90 13.39
C ALA A 318 26.58 -22.80 12.36
N ARG A 319 26.41 -24.13 12.45
CA ARG A 319 26.88 -25.08 11.41
C ARG A 319 26.14 -24.88 10.08
N THR A 320 24.83 -24.65 10.13
CA THR A 320 24.02 -24.37 8.91
C THR A 320 24.57 -23.17 8.17
N TYR A 321 24.88 -22.07 8.85
CA TYR A 321 25.48 -20.89 8.21
C TYR A 321 26.85 -21.16 7.54
N GLN A 322 27.57 -22.21 7.96
CA GLN A 322 28.85 -22.57 7.35
C GLN A 322 28.71 -23.46 6.11
N THR A 323 27.60 -24.15 5.97
CA THR A 323 27.39 -25.17 4.93
C THR A 323 26.33 -24.83 3.91
N ALA A 324 25.39 -23.96 4.27
CA ALA A 324 24.33 -23.43 3.40
C ALA A 324 24.84 -22.26 2.56
N PRO A 325 24.07 -21.78 1.56
CA PRO A 325 24.39 -20.53 0.87
C PRO A 325 24.38 -19.33 1.83
N ALA A 326 25.13 -18.30 1.51
CA ALA A 326 25.04 -17.05 2.25
C ALA A 326 23.65 -16.43 2.08
N LEU A 327 23.10 -15.89 3.19
CA LEU A 327 21.80 -15.19 3.19
C LEU A 327 21.97 -13.70 2.95
N ALA A 328 21.02 -13.11 2.23
CA ALA A 328 20.90 -11.67 2.16
C ALA A 328 20.64 -11.09 3.55
N GLN A 329 21.35 -10.01 3.89
CA GLN A 329 21.25 -9.33 5.18
C GLN A 329 20.24 -8.20 5.15
N VAL A 330 19.51 -8.04 6.25
CA VAL A 330 18.67 -6.87 6.56
C VAL A 330 19.46 -5.88 7.43
N ASP A 331 20.21 -6.41 8.39
CA ASP A 331 21.13 -5.66 9.22
C ASP A 331 22.38 -6.51 9.51
N SER A 332 23.41 -6.32 8.68
CA SER A 332 24.67 -7.06 8.77
C SER A 332 25.39 -6.85 10.11
N SER A 333 25.28 -5.66 10.69
CA SER A 333 25.91 -5.31 11.97
C SER A 333 25.35 -6.10 13.16
N ARG A 334 24.12 -6.59 13.03
CA ARG A 334 23.41 -7.38 14.05
C ARG A 334 23.22 -8.86 13.64
N GLY A 335 23.67 -9.22 12.45
CA GLY A 335 23.45 -10.57 11.91
C GLY A 335 21.98 -10.87 11.57
N ILE A 336 21.18 -9.85 11.29
CA ILE A 336 19.78 -10.00 10.91
C ILE A 336 19.71 -10.30 9.41
N THR A 337 19.32 -11.53 9.08
CA THR A 337 19.13 -11.96 7.70
C THR A 337 17.66 -11.80 7.25
N ASN A 338 17.40 -11.96 5.97
CA ASN A 338 16.04 -11.92 5.44
C ASN A 338 15.14 -13.10 5.87
N LEU A 339 15.68 -14.09 6.57
CA LEU A 339 14.89 -15.18 7.18
C LEU A 339 14.49 -14.92 8.64
N HIS A 340 14.85 -13.77 9.23
CA HIS A 340 14.53 -13.49 10.63
C HIS A 340 13.07 -13.19 10.88
N VAL A 341 12.43 -12.35 10.04
CA VAL A 341 11.01 -12.02 10.15
C VAL A 341 10.36 -11.88 8.78
N PRO A 342 9.10 -12.34 8.60
CA PRO A 342 8.39 -12.24 7.30
C PRO A 342 8.20 -10.82 6.80
N SER A 343 8.13 -9.82 7.69
CA SER A 343 7.97 -8.42 7.32
C SER A 343 9.18 -7.79 6.62
N ASP A 344 10.34 -8.44 6.68
CA ASP A 344 11.57 -7.94 6.03
C ASP A 344 11.68 -8.38 4.55
N VAL A 345 10.82 -9.28 4.11
CA VAL A 345 10.85 -9.84 2.74
C VAL A 345 9.63 -9.46 1.90
N ILE A 346 8.99 -8.35 2.21
CA ILE A 346 7.84 -7.83 1.44
C ILE A 346 8.29 -7.50 0.03
N ILE A 347 7.78 -8.27 -0.93
CA ILE A 347 8.22 -8.31 -2.32
C ILE A 347 8.16 -6.96 -3.03
N ASP A 348 7.10 -6.17 -2.80
CA ASP A 348 6.88 -4.85 -3.41
C ASP A 348 7.92 -3.81 -2.96
N ALA A 349 8.57 -4.02 -1.83
CA ALA A 349 9.65 -3.16 -1.36
C ALA A 349 11.03 -3.76 -1.66
N SER A 350 11.22 -5.06 -1.38
CA SER A 350 12.52 -5.71 -1.42
C SER A 350 13.03 -5.94 -2.85
N MET A 351 12.16 -6.34 -3.79
CA MET A 351 12.55 -6.55 -5.18
C MET A 351 12.91 -5.25 -5.91
N PRO A 352 12.09 -4.18 -5.86
CA PRO A 352 12.47 -2.90 -6.46
C PRO A 352 13.76 -2.32 -5.88
N ALA A 353 14.00 -2.47 -4.57
CA ALA A 353 15.23 -2.03 -3.92
C ALA A 353 16.45 -2.77 -4.47
N ALA A 354 16.38 -4.11 -4.62
CA ALA A 354 17.44 -4.93 -5.18
C ALA A 354 17.69 -4.58 -6.65
N ILE A 355 16.63 -4.41 -7.47
CA ILE A 355 16.76 -4.04 -8.88
C ILE A 355 17.43 -2.67 -9.03
N ARG A 356 17.06 -1.70 -8.19
CA ARG A 356 17.72 -0.38 -8.15
C ARG A 356 19.20 -0.46 -7.75
N THR A 357 19.59 -1.48 -6.99
CA THR A 357 20.95 -1.72 -6.48
C THR A 357 21.68 -2.78 -7.31
N SER A 358 21.63 -2.67 -8.64
CA SER A 358 22.33 -3.58 -9.58
C SER A 358 21.89 -5.04 -9.51
N GLY A 359 20.70 -5.35 -8.96
CA GLY A 359 20.25 -6.70 -8.71
C GLY A 359 21.03 -7.40 -7.61
N GLN A 360 21.66 -6.66 -6.72
CA GLN A 360 22.47 -7.19 -5.63
C GLN A 360 21.85 -6.87 -4.27
N MET A 361 22.13 -7.73 -3.30
CA MET A 361 21.81 -7.51 -1.90
C MET A 361 23.10 -7.54 -1.06
N TRP A 362 22.98 -7.21 0.21
CA TRP A 362 24.10 -7.14 1.13
C TRP A 362 24.41 -8.52 1.74
N ASN A 363 25.69 -8.90 1.79
CA ASN A 363 26.17 -10.08 2.49
C ASN A 363 26.54 -9.77 3.95
N ALA A 364 27.03 -10.75 4.69
CA ALA A 364 27.41 -10.61 6.11
C ALA A 364 28.60 -9.66 6.34
N ASP A 365 29.41 -9.41 5.31
CA ASP A 365 30.57 -8.51 5.35
C ASP A 365 30.20 -7.08 4.93
N ASP A 366 28.90 -6.79 4.78
CA ASP A 366 28.36 -5.50 4.34
C ASP A 366 28.81 -5.12 2.92
N GLU A 367 28.96 -6.14 2.05
CA GLU A 367 29.30 -6.00 0.64
C GLU A 367 28.13 -6.41 -0.24
N GLN A 368 27.99 -5.76 -1.40
CA GLN A 368 26.98 -6.13 -2.39
C GLN A 368 27.39 -7.42 -3.12
N GLN A 369 26.45 -8.34 -3.28
CA GLN A 369 26.65 -9.62 -3.90
C GLN A 369 25.46 -10.03 -4.76
N ASP A 370 25.73 -10.71 -5.88
CA ASP A 370 24.69 -11.27 -6.74
C ASP A 370 23.79 -12.21 -5.95
N THR A 371 22.50 -12.18 -6.25
CA THR A 371 21.46 -12.76 -5.41
C THR A 371 20.50 -13.62 -6.23
N LYS A 372 20.17 -14.80 -5.70
CA LYS A 372 19.03 -15.58 -6.13
C LYS A 372 17.80 -15.11 -5.39
N PHE A 373 16.85 -14.50 -6.14
CA PHE A 373 15.57 -14.04 -5.63
C PHE A 373 14.55 -15.17 -5.73
N VAL A 374 14.22 -15.79 -4.60
CA VAL A 374 13.29 -16.92 -4.53
C VAL A 374 11.88 -16.38 -4.31
N ILE A 375 11.03 -16.57 -5.31
CA ILE A 375 9.61 -16.17 -5.33
C ILE A 375 8.80 -17.44 -5.60
N PRO A 376 8.37 -18.20 -4.58
CA PRO A 376 7.76 -19.50 -4.78
C PRO A 376 6.53 -19.48 -5.68
N ASP A 377 5.54 -18.63 -5.41
CA ASP A 377 4.35 -18.49 -6.26
C ASP A 377 4.71 -17.82 -7.59
N SER A 378 4.52 -18.53 -8.69
CA SER A 378 4.88 -18.07 -10.03
C SER A 378 3.89 -17.07 -10.64
N SER A 379 2.77 -16.79 -10.00
CA SER A 379 1.68 -15.98 -10.56
C SER A 379 2.17 -14.66 -11.17
N TYR A 380 3.11 -13.99 -10.50
CA TYR A 380 3.64 -12.68 -10.94
C TYR A 380 5.17 -12.59 -10.90
N ALA A 381 5.86 -13.68 -10.65
CA ALA A 381 7.33 -13.73 -10.56
C ALA A 381 8.02 -13.26 -11.85
N ALA A 382 7.37 -13.47 -13.01
CA ALA A 382 7.88 -13.04 -14.30
C ALA A 382 8.09 -11.52 -14.40
N LEU A 383 7.32 -10.69 -13.68
CA LEU A 383 7.54 -9.25 -13.62
C LEU A 383 8.98 -8.92 -13.20
N TYR A 384 9.43 -9.53 -12.12
CA TYR A 384 10.77 -9.29 -11.59
C TYR A 384 11.86 -10.02 -12.38
N GLY A 385 11.56 -11.24 -12.82
CA GLY A 385 12.48 -12.03 -13.66
C GLY A 385 12.84 -11.31 -14.95
N GLU A 386 11.84 -10.87 -15.70
CA GLU A 386 12.04 -10.12 -16.95
C GLU A 386 12.72 -8.77 -16.72
N THR A 387 12.42 -8.10 -15.60
CA THR A 387 13.07 -6.83 -15.26
C THR A 387 14.56 -7.03 -14.96
N VAL A 388 14.92 -8.07 -14.22
CA VAL A 388 16.32 -8.42 -13.92
C VAL A 388 17.06 -8.74 -15.21
N GLU A 389 16.51 -9.60 -16.06
CA GLU A 389 17.13 -9.97 -17.34
C GLU A 389 17.26 -8.77 -18.30
N HIS A 390 16.23 -7.92 -18.36
CA HIS A 390 16.29 -6.68 -19.15
C HIS A 390 17.42 -5.75 -18.68
N CYS A 391 17.58 -5.57 -17.36
CA CYS A 391 18.66 -4.76 -16.81
C CYS A 391 20.03 -5.36 -17.03
N LYS A 392 20.20 -6.69 -17.03
CA LYS A 392 21.46 -7.35 -17.41
C LYS A 392 21.83 -7.07 -18.87
N GLN A 393 20.84 -7.11 -19.77
CA GLN A 393 21.07 -6.94 -21.21
C GLN A 393 21.31 -5.49 -21.58
N HIS A 394 20.63 -4.54 -20.94
CA HIS A 394 20.58 -3.13 -21.36
C HIS A 394 21.14 -2.14 -20.34
N GLY A 395 21.56 -2.61 -19.17
CA GLY A 395 21.99 -1.74 -18.06
C GLY A 395 20.84 -1.16 -17.25
N ALA A 396 21.15 -0.33 -16.27
CA ALA A 396 20.16 0.38 -15.48
C ALA A 396 19.28 1.30 -16.31
N PHE A 397 18.07 1.60 -15.83
CA PHE A 397 17.25 2.67 -16.38
C PHE A 397 17.83 4.04 -16.02
N ASP A 398 17.67 4.99 -16.92
CA ASP A 398 18.01 6.40 -16.68
C ASP A 398 16.74 7.17 -16.32
N PRO A 399 16.60 7.64 -15.07
CA PRO A 399 15.42 8.38 -14.61
C PRO A 399 15.16 9.68 -15.38
N THR A 400 16.19 10.24 -16.04
CA THR A 400 16.08 11.48 -16.80
C THR A 400 15.42 11.30 -18.17
N THR A 401 15.46 10.10 -18.72
CA THR A 401 14.99 9.81 -20.08
C THR A 401 13.88 8.79 -20.18
N MET A 402 13.70 7.94 -19.17
CA MET A 402 12.70 6.87 -19.22
C MET A 402 11.26 7.39 -19.27
N GLY A 403 10.41 6.64 -19.99
CA GLY A 403 8.96 6.85 -20.00
C GLY A 403 8.30 6.53 -18.66
N THR A 404 7.06 6.95 -18.51
CA THR A 404 6.25 6.67 -17.31
C THR A 404 5.33 5.47 -17.53
N THR A 405 5.03 4.77 -16.45
CA THR A 405 4.10 3.62 -16.46
C THR A 405 2.96 3.88 -15.48
N PRO A 406 1.93 4.66 -15.89
CA PRO A 406 0.71 4.77 -15.09
C PRO A 406 0.06 3.41 -14.92
N ASN A 407 -0.67 3.23 -13.82
CA ASN A 407 -1.37 1.99 -13.55
C ASN A 407 -2.88 2.22 -13.34
N VAL A 408 -3.70 1.48 -14.07
CA VAL A 408 -5.12 1.32 -13.85
C VAL A 408 -5.34 -0.03 -13.18
N GLY A 409 -5.63 -0.02 -11.89
CA GLY A 409 -5.68 -1.20 -11.03
C GLY A 409 -7.06 -1.60 -10.61
N LEU A 410 -7.42 -2.88 -10.80
CA LEU A 410 -8.67 -3.45 -10.30
C LEU A 410 -8.64 -3.49 -8.77
N MET A 411 -9.56 -2.79 -8.11
CA MET A 411 -9.54 -2.64 -6.65
C MET A 411 -10.94 -2.46 -6.03
N ALA A 412 -11.90 -1.95 -6.82
CA ALA A 412 -13.21 -1.57 -6.31
C ALA A 412 -13.93 -2.74 -5.62
N GLN A 413 -14.61 -2.44 -4.52
CA GLN A 413 -15.45 -3.38 -3.77
C GLN A 413 -14.75 -4.71 -3.41
N LYS A 414 -13.46 -4.66 -3.12
CA LYS A 414 -12.61 -5.83 -2.89
C LYS A 414 -12.59 -6.81 -4.07
N ALA A 415 -12.75 -6.30 -5.30
CA ALA A 415 -12.59 -7.12 -6.48
C ALA A 415 -11.21 -7.77 -6.49
N GLU A 416 -11.14 -9.02 -6.93
CA GLU A 416 -9.91 -9.81 -6.89
C GLU A 416 -9.28 -9.76 -5.49
N GLU A 417 -10.03 -10.20 -4.49
CA GLU A 417 -9.60 -10.23 -3.10
C GLU A 417 -8.50 -11.27 -2.92
N TYR A 418 -7.31 -10.88 -3.25
CA TYR A 418 -6.13 -11.72 -3.30
C TYR A 418 -5.64 -12.06 -1.90
N GLY A 419 -5.45 -13.36 -1.66
CA GLY A 419 -4.92 -13.87 -0.41
C GLY A 419 -5.84 -13.66 0.78
N SER A 420 -7.14 -13.69 0.56
CA SER A 420 -8.17 -13.66 1.58
C SER A 420 -7.86 -14.58 2.74
N HIS A 421 -7.56 -14.02 3.90
CA HIS A 421 -7.20 -14.77 5.10
C HIS A 421 -8.39 -15.48 5.73
N ASP A 422 -9.60 -15.07 5.44
CA ASP A 422 -10.86 -15.74 5.83
C ASP A 422 -11.18 -16.95 4.93
N LYS A 423 -10.55 -17.06 3.77
CA LYS A 423 -10.71 -18.14 2.80
C LYS A 423 -9.38 -18.84 2.44
N THR A 424 -8.40 -18.77 3.34
CA THR A 424 -7.09 -19.42 3.20
C THR A 424 -6.86 -20.37 4.37
N PHE A 425 -6.56 -21.62 4.08
CA PHE A 425 -6.49 -22.71 5.05
C PHE A 425 -5.24 -23.55 4.86
N GLU A 426 -4.53 -23.84 5.95
CA GLU A 426 -3.54 -24.92 5.99
C GLU A 426 -4.26 -26.26 6.22
N ILE A 427 -4.04 -27.22 5.37
CA ILE A 427 -4.77 -28.48 5.38
C ILE A 427 -4.21 -29.42 6.45
N SER A 428 -5.09 -29.89 7.32
CA SER A 428 -4.73 -30.72 8.48
C SER A 428 -4.69 -32.22 8.19
N ALA A 429 -5.35 -32.69 7.13
CA ALA A 429 -5.42 -34.09 6.75
C ALA A 429 -5.58 -34.25 5.22
N PRO A 430 -5.09 -35.34 4.62
CA PRO A 430 -5.27 -35.60 3.20
C PRO A 430 -6.77 -35.80 2.86
N GLY A 431 -7.17 -35.34 1.68
CA GLY A 431 -8.57 -35.40 1.26
C GLY A 431 -8.87 -34.58 0.02
N THR A 432 -10.06 -34.00 -0.03
CA THR A 432 -10.52 -33.12 -1.10
C THR A 432 -11.15 -31.86 -0.51
N VAL A 433 -10.70 -30.68 -0.93
CA VAL A 433 -11.40 -29.44 -0.64
C VAL A 433 -12.31 -29.10 -1.81
N ARG A 434 -13.57 -28.74 -1.53
CA ARG A 434 -14.60 -28.42 -2.51
C ARG A 434 -15.24 -27.09 -2.21
N VAL A 435 -15.60 -26.38 -3.27
CA VAL A 435 -16.53 -25.24 -3.23
C VAL A 435 -17.87 -25.72 -3.73
N VAL A 436 -18.91 -25.59 -2.91
CA VAL A 436 -20.23 -26.18 -3.12
C VAL A 436 -21.29 -25.08 -3.08
N ASP A 437 -22.23 -25.09 -4.01
CA ASP A 437 -23.34 -24.14 -4.04
C ASP A 437 -24.51 -24.54 -3.10
N ALA A 438 -25.53 -23.69 -3.02
CA ALA A 438 -26.71 -23.93 -2.18
C ALA A 438 -27.54 -25.16 -2.61
N ALA A 439 -27.31 -25.68 -3.80
CA ALA A 439 -27.95 -26.91 -4.32
C ALA A 439 -27.08 -28.16 -4.14
N ASP A 440 -25.98 -28.06 -3.36
CA ASP A 440 -24.99 -29.11 -3.18
C ASP A 440 -24.22 -29.50 -4.46
N THR A 441 -24.16 -28.59 -5.44
CA THR A 441 -23.35 -28.80 -6.65
C THR A 441 -21.90 -28.42 -6.36
N VAL A 442 -20.97 -29.32 -6.64
CA VAL A 442 -19.53 -29.03 -6.55
C VAL A 442 -19.10 -28.20 -7.75
N LEU A 443 -18.69 -26.95 -7.50
CA LEU A 443 -18.24 -26.01 -8.53
C LEU A 443 -16.73 -26.13 -8.78
N LEU A 444 -15.94 -26.20 -7.71
CA LEU A 444 -14.48 -26.30 -7.75
C LEU A 444 -14.03 -27.38 -6.76
N SER A 445 -12.97 -28.10 -7.08
CA SER A 445 -12.39 -29.09 -6.16
C SER A 445 -10.90 -29.31 -6.38
N HIS A 446 -10.17 -29.59 -5.28
CA HIS A 446 -8.78 -29.99 -5.30
C HIS A 446 -8.55 -31.15 -4.34
N GLY A 447 -7.88 -32.21 -4.81
CA GLY A 447 -7.26 -33.16 -3.89
C GLY A 447 -6.15 -32.46 -3.12
N VAL A 448 -6.02 -32.72 -1.83
CA VAL A 448 -5.07 -32.04 -0.94
C VAL A 448 -4.37 -33.03 -0.01
N GLU A 449 -3.16 -32.66 0.41
CA GLU A 449 -2.36 -33.40 1.40
C GLU A 449 -2.18 -32.56 2.67
N THR A 450 -1.75 -33.19 3.76
CA THR A 450 -1.44 -32.49 5.00
C THR A 450 -0.35 -31.44 4.79
N GLY A 451 -0.60 -30.19 5.23
CA GLY A 451 0.31 -29.08 5.11
C GLY A 451 0.18 -28.29 3.80
N ASP A 452 -0.64 -28.76 2.84
CA ASP A 452 -0.98 -27.95 1.68
C ASP A 452 -1.70 -26.67 2.10
N ILE A 453 -1.50 -25.58 1.35
CA ILE A 453 -2.18 -24.31 1.60
C ILE A 453 -3.23 -24.13 0.51
N TRP A 454 -4.49 -24.19 0.88
CA TRP A 454 -5.61 -23.99 -0.02
C TRP A 454 -6.27 -22.62 0.21
N ARG A 455 -6.65 -21.92 -0.86
CA ARG A 455 -7.34 -20.64 -0.77
C ARG A 455 -8.40 -20.48 -1.85
N ALA A 456 -9.41 -19.64 -1.55
CA ALA A 456 -10.40 -19.15 -2.51
C ALA A 456 -10.35 -17.63 -2.59
N CYS A 457 -10.72 -17.10 -3.77
CA CYS A 457 -10.85 -15.66 -4.01
C CYS A 457 -12.18 -15.39 -4.74
N GLN A 458 -12.62 -14.13 -4.66
CA GLN A 458 -13.84 -13.64 -5.31
C GLN A 458 -13.51 -12.38 -6.11
N THR A 459 -14.11 -12.25 -7.30
CA THR A 459 -13.97 -11.05 -8.12
C THR A 459 -15.33 -10.65 -8.67
N LYS A 460 -15.82 -9.48 -8.23
CA LYS A 460 -17.14 -8.97 -8.61
C LYS A 460 -17.16 -8.43 -10.03
N ASP A 461 -18.28 -8.56 -10.71
CA ASP A 461 -18.44 -8.15 -12.11
C ASP A 461 -18.41 -6.63 -12.32
N ALA A 462 -19.16 -5.86 -11.53
CA ALA A 462 -19.24 -4.41 -11.69
C ALA A 462 -17.89 -3.69 -11.59
N PRO A 463 -17.00 -4.01 -10.61
CA PRO A 463 -15.64 -3.49 -10.58
C PRO A 463 -14.82 -3.79 -11.83
N VAL A 464 -14.94 -4.98 -12.42
CA VAL A 464 -14.21 -5.34 -13.65
C VAL A 464 -14.69 -4.48 -14.83
N ARG A 465 -16.00 -4.29 -14.99
CA ARG A 465 -16.57 -3.43 -16.03
C ARG A 465 -16.10 -1.97 -15.89
N ASP A 466 -16.15 -1.41 -14.70
CA ASP A 466 -15.65 -0.06 -14.42
C ASP A 466 -14.14 0.07 -14.68
N TRP A 467 -13.36 -0.94 -14.32
CA TRP A 467 -11.92 -1.00 -14.57
C TRP A 467 -11.57 -0.94 -16.06
N VAL A 468 -12.31 -1.67 -16.91
CA VAL A 468 -12.13 -1.60 -18.37
C VAL A 468 -12.50 -0.22 -18.90
N GLN A 469 -13.61 0.37 -18.43
CA GLN A 469 -14.02 1.72 -18.82
C GLN A 469 -12.97 2.76 -18.42
N LEU A 470 -12.40 2.65 -17.22
CA LEU A 470 -11.32 3.53 -16.74
C LEU A 470 -10.07 3.41 -17.63
N ALA A 471 -9.67 2.19 -18.01
CA ALA A 471 -8.54 1.97 -18.89
C ALA A 471 -8.73 2.63 -20.27
N VAL A 472 -9.91 2.47 -20.88
CA VAL A 472 -10.27 3.11 -22.15
C VAL A 472 -10.28 4.64 -22.02
N ALA A 473 -10.89 5.16 -20.94
CA ALA A 473 -10.91 6.60 -20.66
C ALA A 473 -9.49 7.17 -20.52
N ARG A 474 -8.60 6.47 -19.83
CA ARG A 474 -7.21 6.89 -19.66
C ARG A 474 -6.44 6.84 -21.00
N ALA A 475 -6.58 5.76 -21.77
CA ALA A 475 -5.98 5.66 -23.09
C ALA A 475 -6.43 6.81 -24.01
N ARG A 476 -7.74 7.12 -24.01
CA ARG A 476 -8.32 8.21 -24.81
C ARG A 476 -7.81 9.59 -24.37
N ALA A 477 -7.75 9.84 -23.07
CA ALA A 477 -7.30 11.13 -22.53
C ALA A 477 -5.81 11.41 -22.79
N THR A 478 -4.98 10.36 -22.93
CA THR A 478 -3.52 10.50 -23.04
C THR A 478 -2.96 10.16 -24.42
N GLY A 479 -3.67 9.36 -25.21
CA GLY A 479 -3.15 8.77 -26.44
C GLY A 479 -2.07 7.70 -26.22
N VAL A 480 -1.88 7.27 -24.97
CA VAL A 480 -0.87 6.28 -24.57
C VAL A 480 -1.45 4.87 -24.70
N PRO A 481 -0.70 3.87 -25.21
CA PRO A 481 -1.15 2.49 -25.24
C PRO A 481 -1.54 1.96 -23.86
N ALA A 482 -2.68 1.28 -23.78
CA ALA A 482 -3.13 0.56 -22.59
C ALA A 482 -2.94 -0.94 -22.77
N VAL A 483 -2.25 -1.58 -21.84
CA VAL A 483 -1.97 -3.01 -21.86
C VAL A 483 -2.66 -3.68 -20.68
N PHE A 484 -3.59 -4.60 -20.96
CA PHE A 484 -4.17 -5.50 -19.98
C PHE A 484 -3.19 -6.64 -19.72
N TRP A 485 -2.75 -6.78 -18.47
CA TRP A 485 -1.83 -7.82 -18.03
C TRP A 485 -2.62 -9.06 -17.62
N LEU A 486 -3.06 -9.82 -18.61
CA LEU A 486 -3.89 -11.01 -18.45
C LEU A 486 -3.29 -12.18 -19.24
N ASP A 487 -3.16 -13.33 -18.56
CA ASP A 487 -2.62 -14.56 -19.12
C ASP A 487 -3.78 -15.53 -19.42
N GLU A 488 -4.09 -15.72 -20.70
CA GLU A 488 -5.16 -16.63 -21.13
C GLU A 488 -4.98 -18.09 -20.64
N SER A 489 -3.76 -18.46 -20.28
CA SER A 489 -3.43 -19.80 -19.76
C SER A 489 -3.69 -19.96 -18.26
N ARG A 490 -3.95 -18.86 -17.54
CA ARG A 490 -4.31 -18.84 -16.14
C ARG A 490 -5.82 -18.81 -15.96
N ALA A 491 -6.37 -19.71 -15.13
CA ALA A 491 -7.82 -19.88 -15.01
C ALA A 491 -8.56 -18.58 -14.64
N HIS A 492 -8.09 -17.86 -13.61
CA HIS A 492 -8.67 -16.57 -13.22
C HIS A 492 -8.62 -15.54 -14.36
N ASP A 493 -7.44 -15.37 -14.96
CA ASP A 493 -7.25 -14.38 -16.01
C ASP A 493 -8.11 -14.68 -17.26
N ALA A 494 -8.34 -15.94 -17.56
CA ALA A 494 -9.26 -16.34 -18.66
C ALA A 494 -10.68 -15.86 -18.40
N GLU A 495 -11.20 -16.05 -17.19
CA GLU A 495 -12.56 -15.55 -16.81
C GLU A 495 -12.64 -14.02 -16.83
N VAL A 496 -11.60 -13.32 -16.33
CA VAL A 496 -11.54 -11.85 -16.40
C VAL A 496 -11.47 -11.38 -17.85
N LEU A 497 -10.69 -12.06 -18.69
CA LEU A 497 -10.51 -11.70 -20.10
C LEU A 497 -11.81 -11.80 -20.91
N GLU A 498 -12.67 -12.76 -20.65
CA GLU A 498 -14.00 -12.83 -21.24
C GLU A 498 -14.80 -11.55 -20.95
N LYS A 499 -14.81 -11.08 -19.70
CA LYS A 499 -15.47 -9.84 -19.30
C LYS A 499 -14.82 -8.60 -19.96
N VAL A 500 -13.51 -8.57 -20.07
CA VAL A 500 -12.76 -7.49 -20.74
C VAL A 500 -13.18 -7.43 -22.23
N ARG A 501 -13.23 -8.57 -22.92
CA ARG A 501 -13.61 -8.65 -24.33
C ARG A 501 -15.06 -8.18 -24.54
N GLU A 502 -16.00 -8.64 -23.69
CA GLU A 502 -17.39 -8.20 -23.72
C GLU A 502 -17.49 -6.67 -23.56
N GLN A 503 -16.83 -6.12 -22.54
CA GLN A 503 -16.90 -4.69 -22.25
C GLN A 503 -16.22 -3.83 -23.34
N LEU A 504 -15.07 -4.27 -23.88
CA LEU A 504 -14.40 -3.55 -24.97
C LEU A 504 -15.24 -3.53 -26.25
N ALA A 505 -16.05 -4.57 -26.50
CA ALA A 505 -16.95 -4.60 -27.66
C ALA A 505 -18.10 -3.57 -27.55
N GLU A 506 -18.47 -3.14 -26.34
CA GLU A 506 -19.49 -2.12 -26.09
C GLU A 506 -18.93 -0.69 -26.08
N LEU A 507 -17.62 -0.52 -25.93
CA LEU A 507 -16.97 0.78 -25.82
C LEU A 507 -16.42 1.27 -27.17
N ASP A 508 -16.42 2.59 -27.36
CA ASP A 508 -15.72 3.20 -28.48
C ASP A 508 -14.19 3.13 -28.22
N THR A 509 -13.49 2.29 -28.97
CA THR A 509 -12.03 2.13 -28.92
C THR A 509 -11.32 2.60 -30.18
N ASP A 510 -12.03 3.28 -31.08
CA ASP A 510 -11.47 3.74 -32.33
C ASP A 510 -10.26 4.69 -32.10
N GLY A 511 -9.16 4.38 -32.79
CA GLY A 511 -7.92 5.14 -32.69
C GLY A 511 -7.10 4.92 -31.41
N LEU A 512 -7.51 4.00 -30.54
CA LEU A 512 -6.76 3.63 -29.35
C LEU A 512 -5.90 2.39 -29.61
N THR A 513 -4.76 2.31 -28.94
CA THR A 513 -3.95 1.09 -28.85
C THR A 513 -4.26 0.41 -27.53
N ILE A 514 -4.98 -0.69 -27.61
CA ILE A 514 -5.35 -1.52 -26.45
C ILE A 514 -4.86 -2.93 -26.73
N GLU A 515 -4.01 -3.45 -25.87
CA GLU A 515 -3.38 -4.76 -26.00
C GLU A 515 -3.70 -5.64 -24.81
N VAL A 516 -3.64 -6.96 -24.99
CA VAL A 516 -3.71 -7.96 -23.93
C VAL A 516 -2.44 -8.80 -24.01
N MET A 517 -1.72 -8.91 -22.90
CA MET A 517 -0.45 -9.64 -22.85
C MET A 517 -0.34 -10.38 -21.51
N ASP A 518 0.28 -11.55 -21.52
CA ASP A 518 0.72 -12.22 -20.30
C ASP A 518 1.78 -11.38 -19.54
N VAL A 519 2.00 -11.70 -18.26
CA VAL A 519 2.88 -10.92 -17.38
C VAL A 519 4.29 -10.75 -17.96
N ALA A 520 4.89 -11.79 -18.51
CA ALA A 520 6.25 -11.72 -19.07
C ALA A 520 6.31 -10.84 -20.31
N SER A 521 5.36 -11.02 -21.23
CA SER A 521 5.28 -10.24 -22.48
C SER A 521 4.95 -8.78 -22.21
N ALA A 522 4.01 -8.50 -21.30
CA ALA A 522 3.65 -7.14 -20.89
C ALA A 522 4.81 -6.43 -20.19
N THR A 523 5.59 -7.15 -19.38
CA THR A 523 6.79 -6.63 -18.73
C THR A 523 7.82 -6.21 -19.77
N ARG A 524 8.20 -7.08 -20.70
CA ARG A 524 9.17 -6.78 -21.76
C ARG A 524 8.71 -5.59 -22.61
N TYR A 525 7.46 -5.62 -23.05
CA TYR A 525 6.87 -4.51 -23.83
C TYR A 525 6.98 -3.16 -23.10
N THR A 526 6.60 -3.14 -21.84
CA THR A 526 6.61 -1.92 -21.01
C THR A 526 8.02 -1.43 -20.75
N LEU A 527 8.96 -2.32 -20.41
CA LEU A 527 10.37 -1.97 -20.17
C LEU A 527 11.05 -1.42 -21.42
N ASP A 528 10.83 -2.04 -22.59
CA ASP A 528 11.37 -1.57 -23.88
C ASP A 528 10.86 -0.17 -24.21
N ARG A 529 9.58 0.09 -24.01
CA ARG A 529 8.98 1.41 -24.24
C ARG A 529 9.51 2.44 -23.26
N ALA A 530 9.52 2.10 -21.96
CA ALA A 530 10.05 3.00 -20.91
C ALA A 530 11.50 3.40 -21.21
N ARG A 531 12.35 2.47 -21.68
CA ARG A 531 13.74 2.75 -22.05
C ARG A 531 13.87 3.71 -23.24
N ARG A 532 12.91 3.68 -24.17
CA ARG A 532 12.86 4.65 -25.29
C ARG A 532 12.21 5.99 -24.92
N GLY A 533 11.81 6.18 -23.66
CA GLY A 533 11.11 7.38 -23.22
C GLY A 533 9.62 7.41 -23.59
N GLU A 534 9.05 6.24 -23.92
CA GLU A 534 7.64 6.09 -24.29
C GLU A 534 6.82 5.62 -23.10
N ASP A 535 5.64 6.20 -22.94
CA ASP A 535 4.73 5.88 -21.84
C ASP A 535 3.86 4.64 -22.16
N THR A 536 3.48 3.88 -21.13
CA THR A 536 2.57 2.73 -21.26
C THR A 536 1.64 2.69 -20.05
N ILE A 537 0.33 2.64 -20.30
CA ILE A 537 -0.66 2.42 -19.23
C ILE A 537 -0.71 0.92 -18.95
N SER A 538 -0.31 0.52 -17.75
CA SER A 538 -0.50 -0.85 -17.27
C SER A 538 -1.90 -0.99 -16.69
N VAL A 539 -2.67 -1.98 -17.18
CA VAL A 539 -4.02 -2.29 -16.74
C VAL A 539 -4.00 -3.64 -16.06
N THR A 540 -4.09 -3.67 -14.73
CA THR A 540 -3.73 -4.85 -13.95
C THR A 540 -4.77 -5.22 -12.90
N GLY A 541 -4.77 -6.48 -12.51
CA GLY A 541 -5.44 -6.97 -11.32
C GLY A 541 -4.85 -6.36 -10.03
N ASN A 542 -5.46 -6.70 -8.92
CA ASN A 542 -5.20 -6.05 -7.62
C ASN A 542 -3.77 -6.25 -7.12
N VAL A 543 -3.20 -7.43 -7.28
CA VAL A 543 -1.84 -7.73 -6.79
C VAL A 543 -0.77 -7.17 -7.69
N LEU A 544 -0.89 -7.36 -9.01
CA LEU A 544 0.01 -6.72 -9.98
C LEU A 544 -0.01 -5.20 -9.83
N ARG A 545 -1.16 -4.60 -9.53
CA ARG A 545 -1.27 -3.19 -9.21
C ARG A 545 -0.26 -2.79 -8.12
N ASP A 546 -0.23 -3.52 -7.01
CA ASP A 546 0.71 -3.24 -5.92
C ASP A 546 2.17 -3.39 -6.36
N TYR A 547 2.48 -4.43 -7.12
CA TYR A 547 3.85 -4.67 -7.58
C TYR A 547 4.33 -3.61 -8.58
N LEU A 548 3.50 -3.26 -9.57
CA LEU A 548 3.89 -2.27 -10.56
C LEU A 548 3.95 -0.85 -10.01
N THR A 549 3.05 -0.51 -9.07
CA THR A 549 3.01 0.83 -8.46
C THR A 549 4.12 1.07 -7.43
N ASP A 550 4.95 0.08 -7.16
CA ASP A 550 6.22 0.22 -6.46
C ASP A 550 7.42 0.08 -7.40
N LEU A 551 7.46 -0.94 -8.27
CA LEU A 551 8.60 -1.18 -9.14
C LEU A 551 8.88 0.00 -10.09
N PHE A 552 7.93 0.39 -10.93
CA PHE A 552 8.15 1.44 -11.91
C PHE A 552 8.41 2.80 -11.28
N PRO A 553 7.67 3.25 -10.25
CA PRO A 553 7.97 4.49 -9.57
C PRO A 553 9.34 4.52 -8.88
N ILE A 554 9.82 3.41 -8.35
CA ILE A 554 11.16 3.34 -7.76
C ILE A 554 12.24 3.51 -8.84
N LEU A 555 12.07 2.90 -10.01
CA LEU A 555 12.97 3.11 -11.14
C LEU A 555 12.90 4.54 -11.69
N GLU A 556 11.69 5.08 -11.82
CA GLU A 556 11.44 6.38 -12.43
C GLU A 556 11.67 7.56 -11.49
N LEU A 557 11.15 7.50 -10.25
CA LEU A 557 11.12 8.61 -9.29
C LEU A 557 12.03 8.38 -8.07
N GLY A 558 12.62 7.21 -7.93
CA GLY A 558 13.40 6.80 -6.76
C GLY A 558 12.57 6.40 -5.55
N THR A 559 11.24 6.54 -5.64
CA THR A 559 10.29 6.20 -4.58
C THR A 559 8.88 6.11 -5.13
N SER A 560 8.03 5.26 -4.55
CA SER A 560 6.60 5.21 -4.83
C SER A 560 5.80 6.27 -4.05
N ALA A 561 6.39 6.89 -3.02
CA ALA A 561 5.72 7.87 -2.16
C ALA A 561 5.36 9.19 -2.85
N LYS A 562 5.92 9.47 -4.02
CA LYS A 562 5.68 10.68 -4.82
C LYS A 562 4.68 10.45 -5.96
N MET A 563 4.01 9.32 -5.98
CA MET A 563 2.94 9.02 -6.95
C MET A 563 1.65 9.70 -6.55
N LEU A 564 0.89 10.09 -7.57
CA LEU A 564 -0.50 10.50 -7.42
C LEU A 564 -1.39 9.26 -7.43
N SER A 565 -2.22 9.11 -6.40
CA SER A 565 -3.14 7.98 -6.23
C SER A 565 -4.59 8.47 -6.27
N ILE A 566 -5.21 8.36 -7.44
CA ILE A 566 -6.61 8.71 -7.67
C ILE A 566 -7.43 7.43 -7.66
N VAL A 567 -8.61 7.50 -7.04
CA VAL A 567 -9.63 6.44 -7.09
C VAL A 567 -10.90 7.08 -7.64
N PRO A 568 -11.10 7.07 -8.97
CA PRO A 568 -12.38 7.44 -9.54
C PRO A 568 -13.45 6.48 -9.00
N LEU A 569 -14.43 7.02 -8.28
CA LEU A 569 -15.47 6.20 -7.66
C LEU A 569 -16.51 5.80 -8.70
N MET A 570 -16.99 4.55 -8.64
CA MET A 570 -17.86 3.95 -9.66
C MET A 570 -19.16 4.75 -9.89
N ASN A 571 -19.62 5.52 -8.90
CA ASN A 571 -20.80 6.37 -9.00
C ASN A 571 -20.48 7.82 -9.39
N GLY A 572 -19.27 8.11 -9.84
CA GLY A 572 -18.87 9.39 -10.43
C GLY A 572 -18.21 10.38 -9.48
N GLY A 573 -18.04 10.05 -8.20
CA GLY A 573 -17.23 10.81 -7.25
C GLY A 573 -15.74 10.57 -7.40
N GLY A 574 -14.93 11.22 -6.55
CA GLY A 574 -13.47 11.06 -6.50
C GLY A 574 -12.96 10.83 -5.08
N LEU A 575 -12.04 9.90 -4.93
CA LEU A 575 -11.25 9.67 -3.73
C LEU A 575 -9.77 9.86 -4.10
N PHE A 576 -9.07 10.71 -3.36
CA PHE A 576 -7.67 11.06 -3.58
C PHE A 576 -6.86 10.60 -2.38
N GLU A 577 -6.09 9.54 -2.56
CA GLU A 577 -5.30 8.96 -1.48
C GLU A 577 -3.91 9.61 -1.43
N THR A 578 -3.44 9.91 -0.22
CA THR A 578 -2.09 10.40 0.02
C THR A 578 -1.19 9.28 0.48
N GLY A 579 0.12 9.52 0.49
CA GLY A 579 1.18 8.51 0.60
C GLY A 579 1.11 7.54 1.77
N ALA A 580 2.12 6.67 1.89
CA ALA A 580 2.19 5.63 2.93
C ALA A 580 2.63 6.19 4.29
N GLY A 581 1.95 5.76 5.36
CA GLY A 581 2.20 6.21 6.74
C GLY A 581 3.18 5.36 7.55
N GLY A 582 3.94 4.44 6.94
CA GLY A 582 4.78 3.47 7.66
C GLY A 582 5.83 4.08 8.60
N SER A 583 6.34 5.26 8.29
CA SER A 583 7.30 6.00 9.15
C SER A 583 6.64 6.99 10.12
N ALA A 584 5.32 7.18 10.07
CA ALA A 584 4.60 8.17 10.85
C ALA A 584 4.85 8.10 12.37
N PRO A 585 4.90 6.93 13.03
CA PRO A 585 5.21 6.85 14.46
C PRO A 585 6.56 7.47 14.84
N LYS A 586 7.59 7.26 14.02
CA LYS A 586 8.94 7.83 14.26
C LYS A 586 8.96 9.35 14.10
N HIS A 587 8.10 9.89 13.21
CA HIS A 587 7.95 11.33 13.04
C HIS A 587 7.27 11.98 14.25
N VAL A 588 6.25 11.32 14.81
CA VAL A 588 5.60 11.77 16.06
C VAL A 588 6.60 11.75 17.23
N GLN A 589 7.38 10.68 17.37
CA GLN A 589 8.41 10.58 18.40
C GLN A 589 9.42 11.74 18.32
N GLN A 590 9.88 12.10 17.12
CA GLN A 590 10.78 13.22 16.93
C GLN A 590 10.11 14.55 17.26
N LEU A 591 8.86 14.77 16.84
CA LEU A 591 8.12 15.98 17.17
C LEU A 591 7.99 16.15 18.70
N VAL A 592 7.57 15.12 19.42
CA VAL A 592 7.39 15.15 20.87
C VAL A 592 8.72 15.41 21.59
N LYS A 593 9.82 14.80 21.13
CA LYS A 593 11.13 14.90 21.79
C LYS A 593 11.88 16.19 21.44
N GLU A 594 11.75 16.65 20.20
CA GLU A 594 12.62 17.68 19.62
C GLU A 594 11.84 18.83 18.98
N ASN A 595 10.52 18.85 19.07
CA ASN A 595 9.65 19.83 18.42
C ASN A 595 10.01 20.06 16.93
N HIS A 596 10.23 18.95 16.21
CA HIS A 596 10.59 18.94 14.79
C HIS A 596 9.79 17.86 14.07
N LEU A 597 8.90 18.25 13.17
CA LEU A 597 8.09 17.33 12.36
C LEU A 597 8.70 17.17 10.97
N ARG A 598 9.28 16.00 10.69
CA ARG A 598 9.88 15.70 9.38
C ARG A 598 8.90 15.05 8.38
N TRP A 599 7.60 15.01 8.67
CA TRP A 599 6.60 14.53 7.74
C TRP A 599 6.59 15.39 6.48
N ASP A 600 6.65 14.78 5.29
CA ASP A 600 6.55 15.47 4.01
C ASP A 600 5.11 15.38 3.50
N SER A 601 4.44 16.51 3.44
CA SER A 601 3.05 16.64 2.96
C SER A 601 2.93 16.74 1.43
N LEU A 602 3.96 16.35 0.69
CA LEU A 602 3.92 16.38 -0.77
C LEU A 602 2.73 15.59 -1.34
N GLY A 603 2.42 14.40 -0.77
CA GLY A 603 1.27 13.61 -1.16
C GLY A 603 -0.05 14.35 -1.00
N GLU A 604 -0.21 15.09 0.09
CA GLU A 604 -1.36 15.95 0.37
C GLU A 604 -1.47 17.10 -0.64
N PHE A 605 -0.36 17.74 -0.99
CA PHE A 605 -0.34 18.83 -1.98
C PHE A 605 -0.79 18.33 -3.36
N LEU A 606 -0.26 17.20 -3.79
CA LEU A 606 -0.61 16.56 -5.06
C LEU A 606 -2.09 16.13 -5.10
N ALA A 607 -2.58 15.51 -4.03
CA ALA A 607 -3.97 15.08 -3.93
C ALA A 607 -4.92 16.27 -3.94
N LEU A 608 -4.60 17.36 -3.24
CA LEU A 608 -5.38 18.59 -3.21
C LEU A 608 -5.47 19.26 -4.59
N SER A 609 -4.36 19.32 -5.33
CA SER A 609 -4.36 19.88 -6.68
C SER A 609 -5.39 19.20 -7.58
N VAL A 610 -5.36 17.86 -7.66
CA VAL A 610 -6.31 17.10 -8.48
C VAL A 610 -7.72 17.09 -7.92
N SER A 611 -7.90 17.22 -6.61
CA SER A 611 -9.23 17.38 -5.99
C SER A 611 -9.90 18.70 -6.39
N PHE A 612 -9.14 19.79 -6.47
CA PHE A 612 -9.62 21.08 -7.01
C PHE A 612 -9.98 20.98 -8.50
N GLU A 613 -9.15 20.33 -9.31
CA GLU A 613 -9.41 20.08 -10.73
C GLU A 613 -10.68 19.25 -10.93
N PHE A 614 -10.83 18.17 -10.17
CA PHE A 614 -12.02 17.34 -10.18
C PHE A 614 -13.29 18.13 -9.80
N LEU A 615 -13.23 18.94 -8.74
CA LEU A 615 -14.34 19.80 -8.34
C LEU A 615 -14.69 20.79 -9.46
N ALA A 616 -13.71 21.39 -10.10
CA ALA A 616 -13.91 22.32 -11.21
C ALA A 616 -14.58 21.64 -12.41
N GLU A 617 -14.15 20.44 -12.77
CA GLU A 617 -14.76 19.63 -13.84
C GLU A 617 -16.24 19.33 -13.55
N LYS A 618 -16.54 18.91 -12.31
CA LYS A 618 -17.90 18.52 -11.91
C LYS A 618 -18.86 19.71 -11.74
N THR A 619 -18.35 20.86 -11.32
CA THR A 619 -19.20 22.00 -10.95
C THR A 619 -19.12 23.19 -11.92
N GLY A 620 -18.13 23.21 -12.82
CA GLY A 620 -17.83 24.36 -13.66
C GLY A 620 -17.17 25.53 -12.92
N ASN A 621 -16.65 25.32 -11.70
CA ASN A 621 -15.98 26.36 -10.92
C ASN A 621 -14.58 26.65 -11.47
N ALA A 622 -14.43 27.65 -12.31
CA ALA A 622 -13.15 28.03 -12.92
C ALA A 622 -12.09 28.45 -11.89
N ARG A 623 -12.49 29.02 -10.74
CA ARG A 623 -11.52 29.36 -9.68
C ARG A 623 -10.99 28.15 -8.96
N ALA A 624 -11.76 27.07 -8.84
CA ALA A 624 -11.25 25.81 -8.33
C ALA A 624 -10.19 25.22 -9.28
N ALA A 625 -10.42 25.28 -10.61
CA ALA A 625 -9.41 24.89 -11.59
C ALA A 625 -8.11 25.70 -11.42
N LEU A 626 -8.24 27.01 -11.27
CA LEU A 626 -7.13 27.92 -11.05
C LEU A 626 -6.36 27.59 -9.74
N LEU A 627 -7.08 27.27 -8.65
CA LEU A 627 -6.44 26.84 -7.41
C LEU A 627 -5.66 25.54 -7.62
N GLY A 628 -6.21 24.56 -8.33
CA GLY A 628 -5.54 23.30 -8.62
C GLY A 628 -4.25 23.48 -9.42
N SER A 629 -4.32 24.17 -10.56
CA SER A 629 -3.17 24.40 -11.44
C SER A 629 -2.06 25.25 -10.77
N THR A 630 -2.44 26.28 -10.01
CA THR A 630 -1.46 27.11 -9.28
C THR A 630 -0.87 26.41 -8.07
N LEU A 631 -1.60 25.48 -7.43
CA LEU A 631 -1.07 24.63 -6.37
C LEU A 631 -0.04 23.63 -6.91
N ASP A 632 -0.30 23.04 -8.08
CA ASP A 632 0.69 22.16 -8.74
C ASP A 632 1.97 22.92 -9.09
N ALA A 633 1.82 24.16 -9.64
CA ALA A 633 2.95 25.03 -9.93
C ALA A 633 3.74 25.42 -8.66
N ALA A 634 3.05 25.71 -7.56
CA ALA A 634 3.68 25.98 -6.26
C ALA A 634 4.41 24.75 -5.71
N THR A 635 3.82 23.57 -5.87
CA THR A 635 4.42 22.30 -5.46
C THR A 635 5.70 22.01 -6.28
N ALA A 636 5.64 22.21 -7.60
CA ALA A 636 6.81 22.08 -8.45
C ALA A 636 7.97 23.01 -8.01
N ARG A 637 7.64 24.25 -7.72
CA ARG A 637 8.63 25.22 -7.24
C ARG A 637 9.18 24.83 -5.86
N ALA A 638 8.34 24.37 -4.94
CA ALA A 638 8.79 23.91 -3.63
C ALA A 638 9.77 22.74 -3.74
N LEU A 639 9.56 21.82 -4.69
CA LEU A 639 10.49 20.73 -4.97
C LEU A 639 11.83 21.25 -5.53
N GLU A 640 11.80 22.12 -6.56
CA GLU A 640 13.00 22.68 -7.19
C GLU A 640 13.84 23.49 -6.23
N GLU A 641 13.22 24.24 -5.30
CA GLU A 641 13.92 25.05 -4.31
C GLU A 641 14.27 24.27 -3.01
N GLY A 642 14.03 22.95 -2.98
CA GLY A 642 14.41 22.08 -1.86
C GLY A 642 13.65 22.39 -0.57
N ARG A 643 12.33 22.68 -0.67
CA ARG A 643 11.48 23.04 0.48
C ARG A 643 10.80 21.84 1.14
N SER A 644 11.31 20.62 0.93
CA SER A 644 10.87 19.45 1.69
C SER A 644 11.44 19.44 3.11
N PRO A 645 10.74 18.85 4.08
CA PRO A 645 11.19 18.77 5.46
C PRO A 645 12.52 18.02 5.62
N SER A 646 13.45 18.61 6.37
CA SER A 646 14.72 17.97 6.74
C SER A 646 14.51 16.93 7.86
N ARG A 647 15.46 16.02 7.98
CA ARG A 647 15.55 15.10 9.13
C ARG A 647 16.19 15.75 10.37
N LYS A 648 16.89 16.88 10.19
CA LYS A 648 17.69 17.53 11.23
C LYS A 648 16.90 18.62 11.93
N VAL A 649 16.97 18.62 13.25
CA VAL A 649 16.45 19.69 14.11
C VAL A 649 17.13 21.02 13.80
N ASN A 650 16.40 22.10 13.92
CA ASN A 650 16.79 23.48 13.55
C ASN A 650 16.94 23.74 12.04
N GLU A 651 16.55 22.79 11.21
CA GLU A 651 16.39 22.97 9.77
C GLU A 651 14.89 23.04 9.42
N LEU A 652 14.58 23.15 8.14
CA LEU A 652 13.19 23.20 7.64
C LEU A 652 12.43 21.93 8.05
N ASP A 653 11.30 22.10 8.69
CA ASP A 653 10.38 21.01 9.04
C ASP A 653 9.05 21.10 8.25
N ASN A 654 8.07 20.25 8.58
CA ASN A 654 6.76 20.23 7.96
C ASN A 654 6.08 21.60 7.95
N ARG A 655 6.13 22.35 9.06
CA ARG A 655 5.53 23.68 9.21
C ARG A 655 6.17 24.70 8.27
N GLY A 656 7.49 24.66 8.14
CA GLY A 656 8.23 25.49 7.21
C GLY A 656 7.96 25.13 5.74
N SER A 657 7.81 23.85 5.43
CA SER A 657 7.38 23.39 4.09
C SER A 657 5.99 23.92 3.74
N HIS A 658 5.04 23.91 4.68
CA HIS A 658 3.70 24.47 4.50
C HIS A 658 3.73 25.98 4.32
N PHE A 659 4.59 26.70 5.01
CA PHE A 659 4.77 28.13 4.79
C PHE A 659 5.25 28.42 3.37
N TYR A 660 6.27 27.72 2.89
CA TYR A 660 6.76 27.91 1.52
C TYR A 660 5.72 27.54 0.47
N LEU A 661 4.94 26.47 0.69
CA LEU A 661 3.81 26.16 -0.18
C LEU A 661 2.82 27.31 -0.24
N ALA A 662 2.41 27.87 0.90
CA ALA A 662 1.48 29.00 0.95
C ALA A 662 2.05 30.23 0.24
N LEU A 663 3.32 30.55 0.46
CA LEU A 663 3.99 31.67 -0.22
C LEU A 663 4.00 31.47 -1.73
N TYR A 664 4.44 30.32 -2.22
CA TYR A 664 4.55 30.06 -3.66
C TYR A 664 3.18 29.94 -4.33
N TRP A 665 2.19 29.41 -3.62
CA TRP A 665 0.80 29.36 -4.10
C TRP A 665 0.19 30.76 -4.22
N ALA A 666 0.37 31.63 -3.21
CA ALA A 666 -0.05 33.03 -3.30
C ALA A 666 0.64 33.77 -4.47
N GLN A 667 1.94 33.55 -4.65
CA GLN A 667 2.70 34.16 -5.76
C GLN A 667 2.24 33.64 -7.12
N ALA A 668 1.95 32.35 -7.25
CA ALA A 668 1.42 31.77 -8.49
C ALA A 668 0.03 32.33 -8.81
N LEU A 669 -0.86 32.45 -7.80
CA LEU A 669 -2.18 33.06 -7.94
C LEU A 669 -2.11 34.55 -8.28
N ALA A 670 -1.18 35.29 -7.68
CA ALA A 670 -1.00 36.74 -7.98
C ALA A 670 -0.39 36.96 -9.37
N GLY A 671 0.44 36.03 -9.87
CA GLY A 671 1.16 36.19 -11.14
C GLY A 671 0.42 35.63 -12.36
N GLN A 672 -0.66 34.87 -12.20
CA GLN A 672 -1.43 34.32 -13.31
C GLN A 672 -2.24 35.41 -14.07
N LYS A 673 -2.66 35.11 -15.31
CA LYS A 673 -3.34 36.05 -16.20
C LYS A 673 -4.77 35.61 -16.58
N GLU A 674 -5.25 34.50 -16.04
CA GLU A 674 -6.55 33.92 -16.38
C GLU A 674 -7.71 34.60 -15.66
N ASP A 675 -7.53 34.93 -14.36
CA ASP A 675 -8.49 35.64 -13.51
C ASP A 675 -7.81 36.83 -12.82
N SER A 676 -7.95 38.03 -13.39
CA SER A 676 -7.36 39.27 -12.83
C SER A 676 -7.89 39.59 -11.42
N ALA A 677 -9.16 39.27 -11.13
CA ALA A 677 -9.73 39.51 -9.82
C ALA A 677 -9.14 38.56 -8.76
N ALA A 678 -8.88 37.32 -9.11
CA ALA A 678 -8.14 36.41 -8.24
C ALA A 678 -6.68 36.88 -8.06
N ALA A 679 -6.00 37.34 -9.11
CA ALA A 679 -4.66 37.88 -9.00
C ALA A 679 -4.59 39.07 -8.04
N GLU A 680 -5.51 40.06 -8.18
CA GLU A 680 -5.60 41.20 -7.28
C GLU A 680 -5.93 40.80 -5.83
N LEU A 681 -6.72 39.76 -5.63
CA LEU A 681 -7.07 39.23 -4.31
C LEU A 681 -5.88 38.66 -3.56
N PHE A 682 -5.03 37.87 -4.26
CA PHE A 682 -3.90 37.18 -3.65
C PHE A 682 -2.59 37.96 -3.64
N ALA A 683 -2.46 39.04 -4.45
CA ALA A 683 -1.25 39.86 -4.49
C ALA A 683 -0.83 40.42 -3.12
N PRO A 684 -1.75 41.00 -2.28
CA PRO A 684 -1.35 41.48 -0.95
C PRO A 684 -0.84 40.39 -0.02
N LEU A 685 -1.39 39.17 -0.11
CA LEU A 685 -0.90 38.03 0.68
C LEU A 685 0.50 37.61 0.21
N ALA A 686 0.69 37.51 -1.10
CA ALA A 686 1.99 37.15 -1.69
C ALA A 686 3.10 38.14 -1.25
N GLU A 687 2.80 39.44 -1.28
CA GLU A 687 3.71 40.50 -0.84
C GLU A 687 4.01 40.39 0.67
N ARG A 688 2.99 40.25 1.51
CA ARG A 688 3.17 40.08 2.97
C ARG A 688 4.01 38.87 3.33
N LEU A 689 3.70 37.72 2.75
CA LEU A 689 4.45 36.46 3.03
C LEU A 689 5.90 36.57 2.56
N ALA A 690 6.15 37.16 1.39
CA ALA A 690 7.50 37.39 0.88
C ALA A 690 8.29 38.38 1.74
N ALA A 691 7.66 39.47 2.17
CA ALA A 691 8.32 40.47 3.05
C ALA A 691 8.62 39.91 4.44
N ALA A 692 7.81 38.98 4.93
CA ALA A 692 7.96 38.38 6.27
C ALA A 692 8.71 37.02 6.26
N GLU A 693 9.20 36.55 5.11
CA GLU A 693 9.79 35.20 4.95
C GLU A 693 10.82 34.90 6.03
N GLN A 694 11.81 35.78 6.20
CA GLN A 694 12.89 35.58 7.17
C GLN A 694 12.33 35.49 8.60
N THR A 695 11.42 36.41 8.98
CA THR A 695 10.81 36.42 10.32
C THR A 695 10.03 35.13 10.59
N ILE A 696 9.24 34.67 9.63
CA ILE A 696 8.44 33.46 9.77
C ILE A 696 9.35 32.21 9.92
N VAL A 697 10.39 32.12 9.09
CA VAL A 697 11.35 31.00 9.17
C VAL A 697 12.08 31.01 10.52
N GLU A 698 12.48 32.17 11.01
CA GLU A 698 13.11 32.30 12.34
C GLU A 698 12.14 31.92 13.47
N GLU A 699 10.88 32.33 13.43
CA GLU A 699 9.84 31.94 14.39
C GLU A 699 9.62 30.40 14.40
N LEU A 700 9.57 29.78 13.23
CA LEU A 700 9.40 28.33 13.10
C LEU A 700 10.61 27.54 13.57
N ALA A 701 11.82 28.06 13.35
CA ALA A 701 13.05 27.44 13.82
C ALA A 701 13.26 27.59 15.35
N ALA A 702 12.87 28.74 15.90
CA ALA A 702 13.13 29.07 17.31
C ALA A 702 12.42 28.14 18.30
N VAL A 703 11.33 27.48 17.89
CA VAL A 703 10.59 26.56 18.77
C VAL A 703 11.18 25.15 18.80
N GLN A 704 12.07 24.82 17.85
CA GLN A 704 12.64 23.48 17.74
C GLN A 704 13.71 23.21 18.80
N GLY A 705 14.02 21.93 19.03
CA GLY A 705 15.08 21.47 19.92
C GLY A 705 14.67 21.25 21.37
N SER A 706 13.38 21.40 21.71
CA SER A 706 12.86 21.17 23.07
C SER A 706 11.67 20.21 23.05
N PRO A 707 11.51 19.37 24.05
CA PRO A 707 10.34 18.48 24.15
C PRO A 707 9.03 19.27 24.25
N ILE A 708 7.97 18.68 23.70
CA ILE A 708 6.60 19.22 23.74
C ILE A 708 5.64 18.19 24.30
N ASP A 709 4.46 18.66 24.71
CA ASP A 709 3.33 17.83 25.13
C ASP A 709 2.12 18.07 24.23
N LEU A 710 1.65 17.00 23.59
CA LEU A 710 0.44 17.01 22.74
C LEU A 710 -0.83 16.57 23.50
N GLY A 711 -0.70 16.20 24.78
CA GLY A 711 -1.81 15.72 25.60
C GLY A 711 -2.16 14.25 25.40
N GLY A 712 -1.66 13.58 24.36
CA GLY A 712 -1.87 12.18 24.02
C GLY A 712 -1.16 11.80 22.75
N TYR A 713 -1.30 10.54 22.32
CA TYR A 713 -0.77 10.02 21.06
C TYR A 713 -1.90 9.72 20.04
N TYR A 714 -2.91 8.94 20.48
CA TYR A 714 -4.09 8.62 19.67
C TYR A 714 -5.24 9.60 19.88
N TYR A 715 -5.28 10.27 21.02
CA TYR A 715 -6.26 11.29 21.36
C TYR A 715 -5.52 12.54 21.87
N VAL A 716 -5.10 13.38 20.92
CA VAL A 716 -4.32 14.58 21.22
C VAL A 716 -5.22 15.72 21.70
N ASP A 717 -4.66 16.63 22.51
CA ASP A 717 -5.28 17.89 22.85
C ASP A 717 -5.19 18.85 21.67
N LYS A 718 -6.35 19.27 21.17
CA LYS A 718 -6.43 20.10 19.97
C LYS A 718 -5.72 21.45 20.12
N ASP A 719 -5.91 22.13 21.26
CA ASP A 719 -5.36 23.48 21.47
C ASP A 719 -3.85 23.43 21.62
N LYS A 720 -3.31 22.43 22.33
CA LYS A 720 -1.87 22.18 22.40
C LYS A 720 -1.29 21.86 21.03
N THR A 721 -1.95 21.01 20.26
CA THR A 721 -1.50 20.61 18.92
C THR A 721 -1.52 21.80 17.96
N ASP A 722 -2.58 22.60 17.97
CA ASP A 722 -2.68 23.82 17.17
C ASP A 722 -1.55 24.80 17.50
N ALA A 723 -1.24 24.99 18.78
CA ALA A 723 -0.14 25.86 19.21
C ALA A 723 1.25 25.35 18.74
N VAL A 724 1.47 24.03 18.82
CA VAL A 724 2.72 23.38 18.36
C VAL A 724 2.85 23.47 16.84
N MET A 725 1.77 23.24 16.10
CA MET A 725 1.82 23.16 14.64
C MET A 725 1.69 24.52 13.94
N ARG A 726 1.30 25.57 14.66
CA ARG A 726 1.18 26.95 14.14
C ARG A 726 1.88 27.98 15.05
N PRO A 727 3.19 27.82 15.32
CA PRO A 727 3.89 28.66 16.28
C PRO A 727 4.24 30.07 15.75
N SER A 728 4.21 30.30 14.43
CA SER A 728 4.52 31.61 13.84
C SER A 728 3.30 32.54 13.90
N ALA A 729 3.35 33.53 14.81
CA ALA A 729 2.32 34.55 14.90
C ALA A 729 2.24 35.38 13.60
N THR A 730 3.39 35.73 13.03
CA THR A 730 3.48 36.51 11.79
C THR A 730 2.80 35.77 10.61
N PHE A 731 2.98 34.47 10.49
CA PHE A 731 2.33 33.68 9.44
C PHE A 731 0.81 33.57 9.66
N ASN A 732 0.41 33.31 10.90
CA ASN A 732 -1.00 33.21 11.25
C ASN A 732 -1.75 34.53 10.99
N GLU A 733 -1.15 35.68 11.34
CA GLU A 733 -1.74 37.01 11.08
C GLU A 733 -1.83 37.32 9.59
N ALA A 734 -0.82 36.95 8.79
CA ALA A 734 -0.83 37.12 7.35
C ALA A 734 -1.96 36.33 6.67
N LEU A 735 -2.18 35.08 7.09
CA LEU A 735 -3.26 34.24 6.58
C LEU A 735 -4.64 34.77 6.99
N ALA A 736 -4.80 35.26 8.21
CA ALA A 736 -6.07 35.81 8.70
C ALA A 736 -6.52 37.11 7.97
N GLN A 737 -5.59 37.77 7.28
CA GLN A 737 -5.88 38.96 6.47
C GLN A 737 -6.22 38.65 5.00
N LEU A 738 -6.20 37.39 4.57
CA LEU A 738 -6.70 36.98 3.28
C LEU A 738 -8.24 36.96 3.31
#